data_e9ce0f3f486591366643e7612e648f13
#
_entry.id   e9ce0f3f486591366643e7612e648f13
#
_cell.length_a   1.000
_cell.length_b   1.000
_cell.length_c   1.000
_cell.angle_alpha   90.00
_cell.angle_beta   90.00
_cell.angle_gamma   90.00
#
_symmetry.space_group_name_H-M   'P 1'
#
loop_
_entity.id
_entity.type
_entity.pdbx_description
1 polymer ?
#
loop_
_entity_poly.entity_id
_entity_poly.type
_entity_poly.pdbx_seq_one_letter_code
_entity_poly.pdbx_strand_id
1 'polypeptide(L)'
;MSHYQSRLAAILCPTNTGKTHYAIERMLARNSGIIGLPLRLLAREVYDKVVALRGLSSVALVTGEERIVPVKARYWVCTVEAMPQDIGAEFVAIDEIQLCGDPERGHVFTDRLLNMRGSMETLFLGADTMRKVIGQLIPNVEFIFRSRFSDLEYTGTKKTSRMPSRSAIVGFSVDNVYAVAELLRRQKGGAAVVMGALSPRTRNAQVELYQNGDVDYLVATDAIGMGLNLDINHVAFSSLTKFDGRRMRYLMPNELAQIAGRAGRHLNSGTFGVTGEAPKLDQEVVEAIENHKFAPLKKLQWRNSRLEFGTTNSLINSFDKSSEYILLIKAQPAEDFRTLTTLVEDGEVSARASDGPSVKLLWETCGIPDFRGVSFTDHTSLVSKIFNFLHEKGEVSEIWLAQKIANIDKTGGDIDTISKRLAFIRTWTYICQRKGWVQNESYWREETRAVEDRLSDALHGALTQRFIDRRTSLLMRRLKQKESLVAEVDTKGEVTIEGEFVGKLNGFRFQMDKDATAEEGKTLRAASIQALQPEFNLRADRMYNAPDTEFEFTEQGGLMWGEYGVGKLIKGDDILSPRIDAFVDGEAGNEVLTKVQKRLRHFMDRKINSAFEPLLAMRDDELVNGMARGLAFRLVESLGVIPRSVVAKDVKELDQDGRGLLRKHGVRFGQYTLFQQLMLKPAPTRLRLVLWSLFEDLDEFPEAPPPGLVTIPETKGSPKGYYPRAGYRLAGDRAIRIDMLERLADLTRTQNVKDGFEANSDMLSISGTTLDQFSNMMEGLGFSVEKSEREKIKPEPQDGNEVKSAEADEDIMETFYIFRWVPKVRPMRKEHSQKEHNKPKKNKKSENTKFKKQSASSVKKDKPLDPDNPFAALLALKGKS
;
A
#
# COMPACT_ATOMS: atom_id res chain seq x y z
N MET A 1 -30.75 24.61 65.99
CA MET A 1 -30.40 23.96 64.70
C MET A 1 -29.06 24.58 64.22
N SER A 2 -27.95 23.80 64.30
CA SER A 2 -26.66 24.30 63.82
C SER A 2 -26.76 24.50 62.31
N HIS A 3 -26.58 25.74 61.89
CA HIS A 3 -26.44 26.06 60.48
C HIS A 3 -25.12 25.38 60.02
N TYR A 4 -25.25 24.13 59.47
CA TYR A 4 -24.15 23.54 58.75
C TYR A 4 -23.93 24.40 57.49
N GLN A 5 -22.98 25.28 57.52
CA GLN A 5 -22.52 26.02 56.36
C GLN A 5 -22.07 24.99 55.28
N SER A 6 -22.70 25.02 54.10
CA SER A 6 -22.30 24.16 52.96
C SER A 6 -20.81 24.31 52.66
N ARG A 7 -20.08 23.24 52.61
CA ARG A 7 -18.67 23.25 52.28
C ARG A 7 -18.48 23.71 50.81
N LEU A 8 -17.70 24.74 50.63
CA LEU A 8 -17.32 25.23 49.31
C LEU A 8 -15.84 24.95 49.07
N ALA A 9 -15.50 24.12 48.07
CA ALA A 9 -14.08 23.79 47.79
C ALA A 9 -13.79 23.89 46.29
N ALA A 10 -12.59 24.34 45.95
CA ALA A 10 -12.06 24.41 44.62
C ALA A 10 -10.79 23.54 44.53
N ILE A 11 -10.85 22.51 43.69
CA ILE A 11 -9.76 21.57 43.42
C ILE A 11 -9.11 22.00 42.10
N LEU A 12 -8.06 22.82 42.25
CA LEU A 12 -7.39 23.43 41.13
C LEU A 12 -6.01 22.79 40.93
N CYS A 13 -5.93 21.90 39.96
CA CYS A 13 -4.81 20.99 39.75
C CYS A 13 -4.49 20.80 38.25
N PRO A 14 -3.27 20.37 37.92
CA PRO A 14 -2.94 19.89 36.58
C PRO A 14 -3.83 18.74 36.09
N THR A 15 -3.63 18.32 34.85
CA THR A 15 -4.17 17.06 34.33
C THR A 15 -3.51 15.87 35.03
N ASN A 16 -4.12 14.69 34.98
CA ASN A 16 -3.61 13.45 35.61
C ASN A 16 -3.39 13.56 37.15
N THR A 17 -4.37 14.13 37.86
CA THR A 17 -4.37 14.26 39.35
C THR A 17 -5.57 13.55 39.99
N GLY A 18 -6.42 12.89 39.21
CA GLY A 18 -7.60 12.18 39.68
C GLY A 18 -8.74 13.06 40.21
N LYS A 19 -8.82 14.36 39.82
CA LYS A 19 -9.81 15.34 40.32
C LYS A 19 -11.27 14.91 40.04
N THR A 20 -11.57 14.45 38.83
CA THR A 20 -12.92 13.99 38.48
C THR A 20 -13.32 12.74 39.24
N HIS A 21 -12.39 11.79 39.42
CA HIS A 21 -12.61 10.60 40.26
C HIS A 21 -12.94 10.96 41.69
N TYR A 22 -12.17 11.85 42.27
CA TYR A 22 -12.45 12.36 43.62
C TYR A 22 -13.84 13.00 43.72
N ALA A 23 -14.28 13.78 42.71
CA ALA A 23 -15.62 14.36 42.74
C ALA A 23 -16.71 13.29 42.69
N ILE A 24 -16.51 12.23 41.90
CA ILE A 24 -17.44 11.08 41.84
C ILE A 24 -17.52 10.39 43.20
N GLU A 25 -16.39 10.07 43.84
CA GLU A 25 -16.37 9.45 45.18
C GLU A 25 -17.10 10.33 46.22
N ARG A 26 -16.85 11.63 46.19
CA ARG A 26 -17.53 12.57 47.10
C ARG A 26 -19.04 12.63 46.84
N MET A 27 -19.46 12.64 45.56
CA MET A 27 -20.86 12.61 45.17
C MET A 27 -21.54 11.36 45.68
N LEU A 28 -20.93 10.21 45.50
CA LEU A 28 -21.48 8.90 45.93
C LEU A 28 -21.51 8.69 47.44
N ALA A 29 -20.73 9.47 48.19
CA ALA A 29 -20.78 9.52 49.64
C ALA A 29 -21.98 10.33 50.19
N ARG A 30 -22.75 11.02 49.32
CA ARG A 30 -23.97 11.79 49.66
C ARG A 30 -25.25 11.05 49.19
N ASN A 31 -26.40 11.40 49.71
CA ASN A 31 -27.67 10.79 49.31
C ASN A 31 -28.15 11.25 47.93
N SER A 32 -27.76 12.44 47.51
CA SER A 32 -28.05 13.01 46.20
C SER A 32 -26.90 13.88 45.71
N GLY A 33 -26.71 13.96 44.38
CA GLY A 33 -25.67 14.77 43.83
C GLY A 33 -25.89 15.09 42.35
N ILE A 34 -25.30 16.22 41.94
CA ILE A 34 -25.26 16.66 40.55
C ILE A 34 -23.79 16.91 40.18
N ILE A 35 -23.35 16.37 39.02
CA ILE A 35 -22.04 16.67 38.46
C ILE A 35 -22.22 17.20 37.04
N GLY A 36 -21.69 18.41 36.80
CA GLY A 36 -21.63 19.08 35.49
C GLY A 36 -20.28 18.85 34.82
N LEU A 37 -20.29 18.33 33.62
CA LEU A 37 -19.11 17.95 32.84
C LEU A 37 -19.07 18.79 31.55
N PRO A 38 -17.86 19.07 31.01
CA PRO A 38 -17.71 19.96 29.86
C PRO A 38 -18.16 19.36 28.53
N LEU A 39 -18.23 18.03 28.42
CA LEU A 39 -18.49 17.31 27.18
C LEU A 39 -19.49 16.15 27.38
N ARG A 40 -20.35 15.91 26.38
CA ARG A 40 -21.30 14.80 26.31
C ARG A 40 -20.61 13.43 26.54
N LEU A 41 -19.47 13.22 25.88
CA LEU A 41 -18.74 11.96 26.02
C LEU A 41 -18.28 11.69 27.45
N LEU A 42 -17.74 12.70 28.10
CA LEU A 42 -17.30 12.56 29.50
C LEU A 42 -18.49 12.35 30.45
N ALA A 43 -19.61 13.02 30.16
CA ALA A 43 -20.84 12.80 30.90
C ALA A 43 -21.32 11.35 30.77
N ARG A 44 -21.26 10.79 29.57
CA ARG A 44 -21.64 9.39 29.33
C ARG A 44 -20.67 8.42 30.02
N GLU A 45 -19.36 8.64 29.97
CA GLU A 45 -18.38 7.81 30.66
C GLU A 45 -18.58 7.82 32.19
N VAL A 46 -18.82 9.02 32.75
CA VAL A 46 -19.10 9.16 34.20
C VAL A 46 -20.43 8.52 34.57
N TYR A 47 -21.46 8.68 33.74
CA TYR A 47 -22.77 8.03 33.94
C TYR A 47 -22.62 6.52 33.98
N ASP A 48 -21.93 5.92 33.01
CA ASP A 48 -21.74 4.46 32.97
C ASP A 48 -20.98 3.95 34.20
N LYS A 49 -19.98 4.69 34.68
CA LYS A 49 -19.26 4.38 35.92
C LYS A 49 -20.16 4.46 37.16
N VAL A 50 -20.96 5.53 37.26
CA VAL A 50 -21.88 5.71 38.40
C VAL A 50 -22.99 4.67 38.38
N VAL A 51 -23.51 4.31 37.21
CA VAL A 51 -24.51 3.24 37.01
C VAL A 51 -23.94 1.89 37.45
N ALA A 52 -22.71 1.58 37.10
CA ALA A 52 -22.04 0.35 37.53
C ALA A 52 -21.94 0.26 39.08
N LEU A 53 -21.85 1.40 39.80
CA LEU A 53 -21.73 1.44 41.26
C LEU A 53 -23.09 1.55 41.99
N ARG A 54 -24.12 2.17 41.38
CA ARG A 54 -25.38 2.54 42.06
C ARG A 54 -26.63 2.01 41.35
N GLY A 55 -26.49 1.40 40.17
CA GLY A 55 -27.59 0.86 39.38
C GLY A 55 -28.36 1.89 38.55
N LEU A 56 -28.99 1.45 37.46
CA LEU A 56 -29.71 2.27 36.49
C LEU A 56 -30.84 3.12 37.06
N SER A 57 -31.56 2.60 38.09
CA SER A 57 -32.74 3.28 38.64
C SER A 57 -32.44 4.53 39.48
N SER A 58 -31.15 4.72 39.88
CA SER A 58 -30.76 5.83 40.77
C SER A 58 -29.97 6.93 40.08
N VAL A 59 -29.58 6.75 38.82
CA VAL A 59 -28.67 7.65 38.08
C VAL A 59 -29.41 8.24 36.87
N ALA A 60 -29.37 9.54 36.73
CA ALA A 60 -29.86 10.27 35.55
C ALA A 60 -28.68 10.76 34.69
N LEU A 61 -28.85 10.72 33.38
CA LEU A 61 -28.02 11.37 32.40
C LEU A 61 -28.79 12.47 31.68
N VAL A 62 -28.26 13.69 31.70
CA VAL A 62 -28.89 14.85 31.01
C VAL A 62 -27.83 15.61 30.21
N THR A 63 -27.96 15.53 28.90
CA THR A 63 -27.16 16.29 27.93
C THR A 63 -28.10 16.97 26.93
N GLY A 64 -27.57 17.77 26.01
CA GLY A 64 -28.38 18.37 24.94
C GLY A 64 -29.00 17.34 23.98
N GLU A 65 -28.39 16.16 23.86
CA GLU A 65 -28.78 15.15 22.86
C GLU A 65 -29.18 13.81 23.49
N GLU A 66 -29.09 13.67 24.82
CA GLU A 66 -29.40 12.44 25.53
C GLU A 66 -30.05 12.76 26.89
N ARG A 67 -31.20 12.15 27.17
CA ARG A 67 -31.92 12.36 28.41
C ARG A 67 -32.45 11.03 28.95
N ILE A 68 -31.80 10.53 30.00
CA ILE A 68 -32.20 9.32 30.73
C ILE A 68 -32.50 9.75 32.16
N VAL A 69 -33.76 9.78 32.55
CA VAL A 69 -34.16 10.24 33.88
C VAL A 69 -35.12 9.22 34.53
N PRO A 70 -34.58 8.28 35.32
CA PRO A 70 -35.40 7.36 36.11
C PRO A 70 -36.22 8.10 37.17
N VAL A 71 -37.37 7.58 37.50
CA VAL A 71 -38.26 8.18 38.50
C VAL A 71 -37.62 8.37 39.89
N LYS A 72 -36.67 7.47 40.24
CA LYS A 72 -35.96 7.46 41.52
C LYS A 72 -34.55 8.00 41.42
N ALA A 73 -34.24 8.86 40.40
CA ALA A 73 -32.92 9.41 40.20
C ALA A 73 -32.44 10.24 41.41
N ARG A 74 -31.33 9.89 41.97
CA ARG A 74 -30.62 10.61 43.06
C ARG A 74 -29.36 11.28 42.61
N TYR A 75 -28.64 10.67 41.63
CA TYR A 75 -27.37 11.15 41.06
C TYR A 75 -27.60 11.59 39.64
N TRP A 76 -27.24 12.82 39.35
CA TRP A 76 -27.44 13.48 38.07
C TRP A 76 -26.06 13.76 37.43
N VAL A 77 -25.80 13.10 36.32
CA VAL A 77 -24.61 13.32 35.50
C VAL A 77 -25.06 14.14 34.28
N CYS A 78 -24.50 15.33 34.12
CA CYS A 78 -24.99 16.30 33.14
C CYS A 78 -23.83 16.93 32.38
N THR A 79 -24.08 17.42 31.16
CA THR A 79 -23.27 18.53 30.65
C THR A 79 -23.60 19.81 31.42
N VAL A 80 -22.62 20.73 31.56
CA VAL A 80 -22.79 21.95 32.37
C VAL A 80 -23.97 22.79 31.87
N GLU A 81 -24.20 22.82 30.56
CA GLU A 81 -25.34 23.52 29.94
C GLU A 81 -26.69 22.89 30.32
N ALA A 82 -26.73 21.56 30.44
CA ALA A 82 -27.94 20.81 30.69
C ALA A 82 -28.19 20.52 32.19
N MET A 83 -27.35 21.07 33.10
CA MET A 83 -27.54 20.90 34.54
C MET A 83 -28.91 21.45 34.99
N PRO A 84 -29.74 20.63 35.67
CA PRO A 84 -31.04 21.10 36.21
C PRO A 84 -30.76 22.08 37.36
N GLN A 85 -31.48 23.20 37.35
CA GLN A 85 -31.33 24.26 38.37
C GLN A 85 -32.34 24.10 39.52
N ASP A 86 -33.48 23.46 39.24
CA ASP A 86 -34.61 23.33 40.17
C ASP A 86 -34.53 22.12 41.12
N ILE A 87 -33.49 21.31 40.97
CA ILE A 87 -33.31 20.12 41.79
C ILE A 87 -32.32 20.43 42.91
N GLY A 88 -32.84 20.45 44.14
CA GLY A 88 -32.00 20.55 45.33
C GLY A 88 -31.20 19.27 45.54
N ALA A 89 -29.88 19.33 45.49
CA ALA A 89 -28.99 18.20 45.76
C ALA A 89 -28.08 18.48 46.95
N GLU A 90 -27.68 17.42 47.68
CA GLU A 90 -26.72 17.54 48.77
C GLU A 90 -25.30 17.88 48.25
N PHE A 91 -24.99 17.39 47.07
CA PHE A 91 -23.68 17.58 46.45
C PHE A 91 -23.81 18.17 45.04
N VAL A 92 -22.96 19.17 44.74
CA VAL A 92 -22.83 19.73 43.38
C VAL A 92 -21.36 19.77 43.01
N ALA A 93 -21.01 19.32 41.81
CA ALA A 93 -19.66 19.50 41.23
C ALA A 93 -19.73 20.07 39.81
N ILE A 94 -18.78 20.94 39.48
CA ILE A 94 -18.61 21.51 38.15
C ILE A 94 -17.17 21.25 37.71
N ASP A 95 -16.99 20.44 36.66
CA ASP A 95 -15.66 20.11 36.13
C ASP A 95 -15.21 21.10 35.05
N GLU A 96 -13.91 21.22 34.89
CA GLU A 96 -13.22 22.12 33.94
C GLU A 96 -13.67 23.60 34.06
N ILE A 97 -13.73 24.10 35.32
CA ILE A 97 -14.27 25.44 35.65
C ILE A 97 -13.52 26.60 34.96
N GLN A 98 -12.29 26.39 34.47
CA GLN A 98 -11.56 27.39 33.69
C GLN A 98 -12.25 27.76 32.37
N LEU A 99 -13.23 26.96 31.94
CA LEU A 99 -14.08 27.28 30.77
C LEU A 99 -14.95 28.48 31.01
N CYS A 100 -15.04 29.01 32.25
CA CYS A 100 -15.64 30.34 32.51
C CYS A 100 -14.98 31.47 31.68
N GLY A 101 -13.76 31.29 31.22
CA GLY A 101 -13.04 32.24 30.36
C GLY A 101 -13.33 32.03 28.85
N ASP A 102 -14.01 30.97 28.46
CA ASP A 102 -14.29 30.63 27.06
C ASP A 102 -15.26 31.68 26.45
N PRO A 103 -14.98 32.24 25.26
CA PRO A 103 -15.81 33.29 24.66
C PRO A 103 -17.25 32.86 24.34
N GLU A 104 -17.48 31.59 24.00
CA GLU A 104 -18.77 31.07 23.56
C GLU A 104 -19.55 30.47 24.73
N ARG A 105 -18.95 29.56 25.47
CA ARG A 105 -19.58 28.77 26.53
C ARG A 105 -19.37 29.32 27.92
N GLY A 106 -18.42 30.22 28.11
CA GLY A 106 -17.98 30.68 29.43
C GLY A 106 -19.07 31.28 30.29
N HIS A 107 -20.06 31.95 29.68
CA HIS A 107 -21.18 32.53 30.42
C HIS A 107 -22.03 31.48 31.14
N VAL A 108 -22.19 30.29 30.59
CA VAL A 108 -22.92 29.18 31.24
C VAL A 108 -22.14 28.66 32.44
N PHE A 109 -20.82 28.39 32.27
CA PHE A 109 -19.98 27.97 33.38
C PHE A 109 -19.91 29.00 34.49
N THR A 110 -19.84 30.26 34.14
CA THR A 110 -19.87 31.35 35.12
C THR A 110 -21.20 31.41 35.87
N ASP A 111 -22.32 31.24 35.19
CA ASP A 111 -23.63 31.17 35.85
C ASP A 111 -23.69 30.03 36.87
N ARG A 112 -23.19 28.82 36.51
CA ARG A 112 -23.12 27.68 37.43
C ARG A 112 -22.15 27.94 38.59
N LEU A 113 -21.00 28.56 38.32
CA LEU A 113 -20.04 28.95 39.35
C LEU A 113 -20.67 29.90 40.37
N LEU A 114 -21.48 30.85 39.95
CA LEU A 114 -22.09 31.88 40.81
C LEU A 114 -23.34 31.37 41.54
N ASN A 115 -24.20 30.62 40.83
CA ASN A 115 -25.58 30.40 41.27
C ASN A 115 -25.86 28.95 41.74
N MET A 116 -25.09 27.92 41.33
CA MET A 116 -25.36 26.55 41.74
C MET A 116 -24.61 26.17 43.02
N ARG A 117 -25.37 25.63 43.99
CA ARG A 117 -24.84 25.18 45.30
C ARG A 117 -25.46 23.88 45.73
N GLY A 118 -24.65 22.98 46.25
CA GLY A 118 -25.14 21.82 46.98
C GLY A 118 -25.47 22.18 48.44
N SER A 119 -26.51 21.59 49.01
CA SER A 119 -26.88 21.89 50.39
C SER A 119 -25.82 21.48 51.41
N MET A 120 -24.99 20.51 51.13
CA MET A 120 -23.93 20.04 51.99
C MET A 120 -22.53 20.34 51.48
N GLU A 121 -22.32 20.22 50.14
CA GLU A 121 -21.02 20.38 49.56
C GLU A 121 -21.10 20.84 48.10
N THR A 122 -20.19 21.77 47.74
CA THR A 122 -20.01 22.19 46.34
C THR A 122 -18.54 22.13 45.97
N LEU A 123 -18.22 21.47 44.85
CA LEU A 123 -16.85 21.35 44.33
C LEU A 123 -16.71 22.02 42.97
N PHE A 124 -15.69 22.86 42.84
CA PHE A 124 -15.24 23.39 41.56
C PHE A 124 -13.92 22.71 41.15
N LEU A 125 -13.90 22.03 40.00
CA LEU A 125 -12.74 21.28 39.54
C LEU A 125 -12.13 22.01 38.32
N GLY A 126 -10.83 22.18 38.28
CA GLY A 126 -10.21 22.81 37.12
C GLY A 126 -8.72 23.11 37.23
N ALA A 127 -8.27 24.06 36.44
CA ALA A 127 -6.89 24.52 36.41
C ALA A 127 -6.62 25.63 37.46
N ASP A 128 -5.40 25.72 37.91
CA ASP A 128 -4.99 26.72 38.91
C ASP A 128 -5.11 28.17 38.41
N THR A 129 -5.25 28.41 37.14
CA THR A 129 -5.53 29.71 36.51
C THR A 129 -6.78 30.41 37.09
N MET A 130 -7.71 29.62 37.66
CA MET A 130 -8.95 30.14 38.26
C MET A 130 -8.82 30.58 39.72
N ARG A 131 -7.75 30.24 40.43
CA ARG A 131 -7.60 30.46 41.84
C ARG A 131 -7.85 31.89 42.27
N LYS A 132 -7.26 32.88 41.57
CA LYS A 132 -7.38 34.30 41.91
C LYS A 132 -8.81 34.80 41.73
N VAL A 133 -9.45 34.41 40.64
CA VAL A 133 -10.82 34.90 40.33
C VAL A 133 -11.87 34.25 41.23
N ILE A 134 -11.75 32.92 41.48
CA ILE A 134 -12.69 32.23 42.41
C ILE A 134 -12.56 32.82 43.80
N GLY A 135 -11.32 33.05 44.32
CA GLY A 135 -11.12 33.60 45.66
C GLY A 135 -11.69 35.03 45.83
N GLN A 136 -11.81 35.79 44.75
CA GLN A 136 -12.42 37.14 44.76
C GLN A 136 -13.95 37.13 44.60
N LEU A 137 -14.50 36.14 43.83
CA LEU A 137 -15.91 36.04 43.60
C LEU A 137 -16.69 35.24 44.64
N ILE A 138 -16.04 34.28 45.26
CA ILE A 138 -16.70 33.33 46.19
C ILE A 138 -15.95 33.40 47.53
N PRO A 139 -16.51 34.09 48.50
CA PRO A 139 -15.93 34.15 49.86
C PRO A 139 -15.89 32.75 50.52
N ASN A 140 -14.88 32.47 51.30
CA ASN A 140 -14.75 31.29 52.14
C ASN A 140 -14.60 29.96 51.36
N VAL A 141 -14.13 30.01 50.08
CA VAL A 141 -13.83 28.80 49.29
C VAL A 141 -12.50 28.16 49.78
N GLU A 142 -12.54 26.89 50.06
CA GLU A 142 -11.36 26.09 50.39
C GLU A 142 -10.60 25.71 49.11
N PHE A 143 -9.33 26.00 48.98
CA PHE A 143 -8.52 25.61 47.85
C PHE A 143 -7.74 24.35 48.15
N ILE A 144 -7.99 23.29 47.38
CA ILE A 144 -7.29 22.01 47.44
C ILE A 144 -6.36 21.91 46.22
N PHE A 145 -5.10 21.67 46.46
CA PHE A 145 -4.10 21.44 45.42
C PHE A 145 -3.64 19.99 45.45
N ARG A 146 -3.44 19.41 44.25
CA ARG A 146 -2.85 18.10 44.08
C ARG A 146 -1.77 18.19 43.01
N SER A 147 -0.62 17.65 43.27
CA SER A 147 0.46 17.51 42.28
C SER A 147 0.06 16.46 41.21
N ARG A 148 0.57 16.61 40.01
CA ARG A 148 0.49 15.61 38.98
C ARG A 148 1.17 14.31 39.44
N PHE A 149 0.62 13.15 39.08
CA PHE A 149 1.16 11.84 39.46
C PHE A 149 2.41 11.45 38.67
N SER A 150 2.68 12.04 37.52
CA SER A 150 3.83 11.74 36.65
C SER A 150 4.40 12.99 36.01
N ASP A 151 5.69 12.95 35.68
CA ASP A 151 6.37 14.08 35.01
C ASP A 151 5.98 14.18 33.52
N LEU A 152 6.17 15.39 32.98
CA LEU A 152 5.95 15.68 31.58
C LEU A 152 7.20 16.36 31.02
N GLU A 153 7.82 15.78 29.99
CA GLU A 153 9.12 16.20 29.47
C GLU A 153 9.01 16.58 27.97
N TYR A 154 9.66 17.67 27.59
CA TYR A 154 9.74 18.13 26.21
C TYR A 154 10.87 17.43 25.45
N THR A 155 10.57 16.75 24.37
CA THR A 155 11.58 16.00 23.58
C THR A 155 11.96 16.67 22.24
N GLY A 156 11.58 17.93 22.05
CA GLY A 156 11.93 18.71 20.86
C GLY A 156 11.12 18.35 19.62
N THR A 157 11.76 18.48 18.46
CA THR A 157 11.12 18.24 17.15
C THR A 157 11.49 16.88 16.60
N LYS A 158 10.50 16.11 16.18
CA LYS A 158 10.68 14.81 15.52
C LYS A 158 9.87 14.73 14.23
N LYS A 159 10.41 14.11 13.17
CA LYS A 159 9.62 13.83 11.96
C LYS A 159 8.50 12.86 12.30
N THR A 160 7.33 13.01 11.66
CA THR A 160 6.16 12.14 11.85
C THR A 160 6.51 10.66 11.66
N SER A 161 7.36 10.34 10.70
CA SER A 161 7.86 8.97 10.45
C SER A 161 8.73 8.37 11.56
N ARG A 162 9.28 9.20 12.47
CA ARG A 162 10.15 8.78 13.58
C ARG A 162 9.50 8.91 14.95
N MET A 163 8.18 9.12 14.97
CA MET A 163 7.44 9.16 16.24
C MET A 163 7.50 7.80 16.94
N PRO A 164 7.65 7.76 18.27
CA PRO A 164 7.57 6.51 19.00
C PRO A 164 6.20 5.87 18.92
N SER A 165 6.11 4.57 19.13
CA SER A 165 4.81 3.89 19.25
C SER A 165 4.02 4.44 20.45
N ARG A 166 2.70 4.28 20.44
CA ARG A 166 1.78 4.84 21.46
C ARG A 166 1.85 6.37 21.53
N SER A 167 2.01 7.02 20.34
CA SER A 167 1.98 8.48 20.21
C SER A 167 0.63 8.99 19.74
N ALA A 168 0.24 10.17 20.25
CA ALA A 168 -0.84 10.96 19.72
C ALA A 168 -0.29 12.19 18.98
N ILE A 169 -0.70 12.36 17.71
CA ILE A 169 -0.33 13.53 16.91
C ILE A 169 -1.55 14.44 16.80
N VAL A 170 -1.38 15.70 17.20
CA VAL A 170 -2.50 16.63 17.34
C VAL A 170 -2.43 17.69 16.25
N GLY A 171 -3.51 17.78 15.46
CA GLY A 171 -3.75 18.81 14.46
C GLY A 171 -4.96 19.66 14.79
N PHE A 172 -5.12 20.84 14.15
CA PHE A 172 -6.19 21.78 14.47
C PHE A 172 -7.09 22.09 13.28
N SER A 173 -6.97 21.31 12.21
CA SER A 173 -7.92 21.27 11.09
C SER A 173 -8.17 19.82 10.67
N VAL A 174 -9.33 19.57 10.07
CA VAL A 174 -9.70 18.24 9.55
C VAL A 174 -8.69 17.79 8.49
N ASP A 175 -8.32 18.69 7.57
CA ASP A 175 -7.36 18.39 6.50
C ASP A 175 -5.98 18.00 7.05
N ASN A 176 -5.49 18.70 8.08
CA ASN A 176 -4.22 18.38 8.73
C ASN A 176 -4.28 17.00 9.41
N VAL A 177 -5.36 16.70 10.12
CA VAL A 177 -5.58 15.40 10.76
C VAL A 177 -5.59 14.28 9.71
N TYR A 178 -6.31 14.45 8.61
CA TYR A 178 -6.36 13.46 7.54
C TYR A 178 -5.01 13.28 6.82
N ALA A 179 -4.30 14.38 6.54
CA ALA A 179 -2.98 14.31 5.92
C ALA A 179 -1.96 13.54 6.79
N VAL A 180 -1.94 13.81 8.10
CA VAL A 180 -1.08 13.10 9.06
C VAL A 180 -1.49 11.63 9.18
N ALA A 181 -2.78 11.32 9.26
CA ALA A 181 -3.27 9.96 9.35
C ALA A 181 -2.93 9.14 8.09
N GLU A 182 -3.04 9.76 6.91
CA GLU A 182 -2.68 9.13 5.65
C GLU A 182 -1.16 8.88 5.52
N LEU A 183 -0.35 9.84 6.00
CA LEU A 183 1.10 9.66 6.08
C LEU A 183 1.47 8.48 7.00
N LEU A 184 0.82 8.37 8.15
CA LEU A 184 1.03 7.25 9.09
C LEU A 184 0.53 5.93 8.52
N ARG A 185 -0.58 5.92 7.79
CA ARG A 185 -1.03 4.72 7.08
C ARG A 185 0.04 4.20 6.13
N ARG A 186 0.64 5.09 5.35
CA ARG A 186 1.68 4.73 4.37
C ARG A 186 2.98 4.27 5.00
N GLN A 187 3.33 4.76 6.20
CA GLN A 187 4.65 4.54 6.82
C GLN A 187 4.63 3.62 8.02
N LYS A 188 3.49 3.47 8.69
CA LYS A 188 3.36 2.82 10.00
C LYS A 188 2.15 1.89 10.13
N GLY A 189 1.51 1.54 9.03
CA GLY A 189 0.35 0.64 9.00
C GLY A 189 -0.97 1.28 9.40
N GLY A 190 -0.97 2.52 9.90
CA GLY A 190 -2.19 3.25 10.15
C GLY A 190 -2.22 4.05 11.45
N ALA A 191 -3.32 4.80 11.59
CA ALA A 191 -3.62 5.56 12.79
C ALA A 191 -5.13 5.62 13.04
N ALA A 192 -5.54 5.56 14.30
CA ALA A 192 -6.90 5.89 14.69
C ALA A 192 -7.11 7.40 14.64
N VAL A 193 -8.30 7.84 14.22
CA VAL A 193 -8.61 9.27 14.06
C VAL A 193 -9.66 9.70 15.07
N VAL A 194 -9.37 10.75 15.86
CA VAL A 194 -10.27 11.29 16.88
C VAL A 194 -10.43 12.80 16.71
N MET A 195 -11.66 13.21 16.40
CA MET A 195 -12.00 14.63 16.19
C MET A 195 -13.23 15.03 17.04
N GLY A 196 -13.35 16.32 17.36
CA GLY A 196 -14.48 16.86 18.11
C GLY A 196 -15.83 16.65 17.40
N ALA A 197 -15.84 16.66 16.08
CA ALA A 197 -17.05 16.47 15.26
C ALA A 197 -17.58 15.02 15.25
N LEU A 198 -16.78 14.03 15.67
CA LEU A 198 -17.19 12.63 15.70
C LEU A 198 -18.24 12.38 16.79
N SER A 199 -19.19 11.50 16.50
CA SER A 199 -20.12 10.98 17.51
C SER A 199 -19.36 10.24 18.63
N PRO A 200 -19.93 10.16 19.84
CA PRO A 200 -19.32 9.37 20.92
C PRO A 200 -19.03 7.93 20.51
N ARG A 201 -19.94 7.29 19.77
CA ARG A 201 -19.81 5.90 19.29
C ARG A 201 -18.64 5.72 18.33
N THR A 202 -18.55 6.56 17.28
CA THR A 202 -17.42 6.55 16.34
C THR A 202 -16.10 6.80 17.05
N ARG A 203 -16.08 7.78 17.96
CA ARG A 203 -14.88 8.14 18.72
C ARG A 203 -14.41 6.99 19.61
N ASN A 204 -15.31 6.35 20.34
CA ASN A 204 -14.98 5.20 21.18
C ASN A 204 -14.44 4.04 20.35
N ALA A 205 -15.05 3.73 19.21
CA ALA A 205 -14.58 2.69 18.31
C ALA A 205 -13.18 2.97 17.75
N GLN A 206 -12.86 4.23 17.39
CA GLN A 206 -11.51 4.62 16.98
C GLN A 206 -10.50 4.53 18.14
N VAL A 207 -10.89 4.93 19.33
CA VAL A 207 -10.09 4.82 20.55
C VAL A 207 -9.80 3.36 20.88
N GLU A 208 -10.78 2.47 20.72
CA GLU A 208 -10.63 1.04 20.95
C GLU A 208 -9.58 0.41 20.04
N LEU A 209 -9.53 0.74 18.75
CA LEU A 209 -8.48 0.30 17.82
C LEU A 209 -7.07 0.70 18.33
N TYR A 210 -6.93 1.91 18.88
CA TYR A 210 -5.67 2.35 19.46
C TYR A 210 -5.36 1.64 20.80
N GLN A 211 -6.33 1.47 21.68
CA GLN A 211 -6.12 0.82 22.99
C GLN A 211 -5.80 -0.66 22.85
N ASN A 212 -6.49 -1.37 21.96
CA ASN A 212 -6.26 -2.80 21.67
C ASN A 212 -4.91 -3.03 20.96
N GLY A 213 -4.26 -1.96 20.47
CA GLY A 213 -2.97 -2.05 19.78
C GLY A 213 -3.12 -2.45 18.30
N ASP A 214 -4.31 -2.35 17.73
CA ASP A 214 -4.52 -2.55 16.29
C ASP A 214 -3.77 -1.48 15.50
N VAL A 215 -3.62 -0.29 16.07
CA VAL A 215 -2.75 0.77 15.59
C VAL A 215 -1.93 1.37 16.73
N ASP A 216 -0.69 1.77 16.44
CA ASP A 216 0.22 2.38 17.41
C ASP A 216 0.05 3.90 17.57
N TYR A 217 -0.64 4.52 16.63
CA TYR A 217 -0.73 5.97 16.51
C TYR A 217 -2.18 6.44 16.58
N LEU A 218 -2.36 7.57 17.22
CA LEU A 218 -3.61 8.30 17.27
C LEU A 218 -3.41 9.67 16.63
N VAL A 219 -4.25 10.06 15.68
CA VAL A 219 -4.27 11.43 15.14
C VAL A 219 -5.54 12.11 15.62
N ALA A 220 -5.40 13.25 16.28
CA ALA A 220 -6.53 13.87 16.93
C ALA A 220 -6.55 15.40 16.76
N THR A 221 -7.73 16.01 16.99
CA THR A 221 -7.83 17.44 17.27
C THR A 221 -7.61 17.71 18.74
N ASP A 222 -7.73 18.98 19.18
CA ASP A 222 -7.73 19.38 20.59
C ASP A 222 -8.79 18.67 21.45
N ALA A 223 -9.75 18.01 20.83
CA ALA A 223 -10.71 17.11 21.51
C ALA A 223 -10.06 16.00 22.35
N ILE A 224 -8.80 15.62 22.07
CA ILE A 224 -8.04 14.70 22.89
C ILE A 224 -7.75 15.28 24.29
N GLY A 225 -7.62 16.58 24.41
CA GLY A 225 -7.36 17.27 25.67
C GLY A 225 -8.48 17.12 26.70
N MET A 226 -9.69 16.71 26.29
CA MET A 226 -10.86 16.61 27.16
C MET A 226 -11.54 15.23 27.05
N GLY A 227 -11.76 14.57 28.15
CA GLY A 227 -12.69 13.44 28.28
C GLY A 227 -12.24 12.09 27.72
N LEU A 228 -11.01 11.91 27.30
CA LEU A 228 -10.49 10.61 26.84
C LEU A 228 -9.47 10.05 27.83
N ASN A 229 -9.72 8.83 28.29
CA ASN A 229 -8.78 8.10 29.13
C ASN A 229 -7.94 7.15 28.25
N LEU A 230 -6.83 7.67 27.72
CA LEU A 230 -5.98 6.99 26.76
C LEU A 230 -4.61 6.67 27.34
N ASP A 231 -4.02 5.57 26.90
CA ASP A 231 -2.65 5.20 27.26
C ASP A 231 -1.69 5.76 26.18
N ILE A 232 -1.29 7.02 26.37
CA ILE A 232 -0.44 7.76 25.45
C ILE A 232 0.91 8.00 26.11
N ASN A 233 2.00 7.62 25.45
CA ASN A 233 3.35 7.86 25.94
C ASN A 233 3.90 9.21 25.45
N HIS A 234 3.53 9.62 24.25
CA HIS A 234 4.03 10.84 23.61
C HIS A 234 2.93 11.60 22.91
N VAL A 235 2.91 12.92 23.09
CA VAL A 235 2.02 13.84 22.37
C VAL A 235 2.86 14.74 21.47
N ALA A 236 2.56 14.79 20.18
CA ALA A 236 3.23 15.64 19.20
C ALA A 236 2.25 16.63 18.58
N PHE A 237 2.59 17.91 18.52
CA PHE A 237 1.79 18.93 17.86
C PHE A 237 2.22 19.04 16.39
N SER A 238 1.29 18.85 15.45
CA SER A 238 1.53 19.07 14.02
C SER A 238 1.35 20.53 13.61
N SER A 239 0.71 21.34 14.43
CA SER A 239 0.56 22.79 14.30
C SER A 239 0.48 23.42 15.69
N LEU A 240 0.84 24.69 15.82
CA LEU A 240 0.68 25.49 17.05
C LEU A 240 -0.39 26.57 16.90
N THR A 241 -1.11 26.60 15.78
CA THR A 241 -2.17 27.56 15.49
C THR A 241 -3.50 26.88 15.29
N LYS A 242 -4.57 27.51 15.77
CA LYS A 242 -5.94 27.03 15.54
C LYS A 242 -6.86 28.20 15.12
N PHE A 243 -7.93 27.88 14.42
CA PHE A 243 -9.03 28.78 14.15
C PHE A 243 -9.97 28.81 15.36
N ASP A 244 -10.22 30.00 15.91
CA ASP A 244 -11.05 30.21 17.11
C ASP A 244 -12.51 30.58 16.81
N GLY A 245 -12.97 30.26 15.59
CA GLY A 245 -14.29 30.69 15.08
C GLY A 245 -14.26 32.03 14.35
N ARG A 246 -13.20 32.81 14.49
CA ARG A 246 -13.05 34.18 13.91
C ARG A 246 -11.74 34.40 13.18
N ARG A 247 -10.62 33.96 13.78
CA ARG A 247 -9.27 34.15 13.26
C ARG A 247 -8.36 33.01 13.61
N MET A 248 -7.30 32.88 12.84
CA MET A 248 -6.18 32.03 13.21
C MET A 248 -5.40 32.63 14.36
N ARG A 249 -5.15 31.88 15.41
CA ARG A 249 -4.34 32.30 16.56
C ARG A 249 -3.43 31.17 17.05
N TYR A 250 -2.35 31.56 17.73
CA TYR A 250 -1.53 30.59 18.46
C TYR A 250 -2.30 30.01 19.65
N LEU A 251 -2.01 28.75 19.96
CA LEU A 251 -2.50 28.14 21.19
C LEU A 251 -1.82 28.77 22.40
N MET A 252 -2.60 28.97 23.43
CA MET A 252 -2.08 29.43 24.71
C MET A 252 -1.33 28.29 25.44
N PRO A 253 -0.31 28.58 26.28
CA PRO A 253 0.44 27.55 27.00
C PRO A 253 -0.42 26.60 27.84
N ASN A 254 -1.53 27.10 28.41
CA ASN A 254 -2.48 26.25 29.15
C ASN A 254 -3.29 25.30 28.23
N GLU A 255 -3.60 25.69 26.98
CA GLU A 255 -4.25 24.82 26.01
C GLU A 255 -3.28 23.71 25.57
N LEU A 256 -2.03 24.09 25.28
CA LEU A 256 -0.96 23.12 24.96
C LEU A 256 -0.75 22.14 26.13
N ALA A 257 -0.70 22.64 27.35
CA ALA A 257 -0.53 21.82 28.55
C ALA A 257 -1.69 20.85 28.78
N GLN A 258 -2.92 21.25 28.48
CA GLN A 258 -4.09 20.39 28.59
C GLN A 258 -4.02 19.21 27.64
N ILE A 259 -3.52 19.45 26.41
CA ILE A 259 -3.32 18.43 25.39
C ILE A 259 -2.09 17.58 25.71
N ALA A 260 -0.92 18.21 25.93
CA ALA A 260 0.34 17.52 26.29
C ALA A 260 0.18 16.68 27.54
N GLY A 261 -0.61 17.18 28.49
CA GLY A 261 -0.89 16.49 29.76
C GLY A 261 -1.64 15.18 29.64
N ARG A 262 -2.07 14.79 28.43
CA ARG A 262 -2.58 13.45 28.14
C ARG A 262 -1.47 12.41 27.95
N ALA A 263 -0.22 12.86 27.73
CA ALA A 263 0.92 11.96 27.75
C ALA A 263 1.25 11.56 29.18
N GLY A 264 1.54 10.28 29.37
CA GLY A 264 1.80 9.67 30.68
C GLY A 264 0.52 9.31 31.41
N ARG A 265 0.50 8.15 32.02
CA ARG A 265 -0.65 7.64 32.78
C ARG A 265 -0.23 7.16 34.16
N HIS A 266 -1.02 7.52 35.19
CA HIS A 266 -0.68 7.24 36.58
C HIS A 266 0.76 7.70 36.93
N LEU A 267 1.63 6.77 37.22
CA LEU A 267 3.05 7.02 37.61
C LEU A 267 4.00 7.04 36.40
N ASN A 268 3.54 6.67 35.21
CA ASN A 268 4.41 6.68 34.03
C ASN A 268 4.56 8.09 33.48
N SER A 269 5.80 8.56 33.38
CA SER A 269 6.13 9.87 32.81
C SER A 269 5.74 9.94 31.33
N GLY A 270 5.21 11.08 30.93
CA GLY A 270 4.83 11.37 29.57
C GLY A 270 5.81 12.30 28.88
N THR A 271 5.86 12.21 27.55
CA THR A 271 6.68 13.13 26.76
C THR A 271 5.84 13.91 25.78
N PHE A 272 6.28 15.13 25.43
CA PHE A 272 5.63 15.90 24.38
C PHE A 272 6.65 16.58 23.46
N GLY A 273 6.19 16.98 22.28
CA GLY A 273 7.04 17.63 21.29
C GLY A 273 6.25 18.20 20.13
N VAL A 274 6.95 18.55 19.06
CA VAL A 274 6.35 19.04 17.82
C VAL A 274 6.76 18.14 16.64
N THR A 275 5.95 18.07 15.60
CA THR A 275 6.34 17.39 14.36
C THR A 275 7.37 18.24 13.60
N GLY A 276 8.04 17.64 12.59
CA GLY A 276 9.02 18.38 11.78
C GLY A 276 8.44 19.53 10.94
N GLU A 277 7.12 19.62 10.85
CA GLU A 277 6.39 20.65 10.09
C GLU A 277 5.97 21.84 10.96
N ALA A 278 5.85 21.63 12.28
CA ALA A 278 5.51 22.68 13.23
C ALA A 278 6.76 23.44 13.71
N PRO A 279 6.64 24.74 14.01
CA PRO A 279 7.73 25.51 14.65
C PRO A 279 8.06 24.92 16.02
N LYS A 280 9.31 25.09 16.47
CA LYS A 280 9.71 24.71 17.84
C LYS A 280 8.95 25.55 18.86
N LEU A 281 8.66 24.96 20.01
CA LEU A 281 8.12 25.69 21.13
C LEU A 281 9.22 26.59 21.76
N ASP A 282 8.82 27.79 22.14
CA ASP A 282 9.67 28.69 22.89
C ASP A 282 9.98 28.10 24.28
N GLN A 283 11.20 28.35 24.80
CA GLN A 283 11.63 27.79 26.06
C GLN A 283 10.71 28.17 27.23
N GLU A 284 10.22 29.40 27.24
CA GLU A 284 9.26 29.88 28.27
C GLU A 284 7.95 29.09 28.25
N VAL A 285 7.46 28.73 27.06
CA VAL A 285 6.26 27.91 26.91
C VAL A 285 6.51 26.47 27.37
N VAL A 286 7.68 25.92 27.06
CA VAL A 286 8.08 24.57 27.51
C VAL A 286 8.11 24.54 29.04
N GLU A 287 8.81 25.49 29.69
CA GLU A 287 8.91 25.58 31.15
C GLU A 287 7.54 25.77 31.81
N ALA A 288 6.65 26.56 31.17
CA ALA A 288 5.29 26.77 31.66
C ALA A 288 4.47 25.47 31.64
N ILE A 289 4.64 24.65 30.58
CA ILE A 289 3.96 23.36 30.45
C ILE A 289 4.50 22.34 31.44
N GLU A 290 5.83 22.15 31.52
CA GLU A 290 6.48 21.19 32.42
C GLU A 290 6.22 21.48 33.90
N ASN A 291 6.29 22.77 34.28
CA ASN A 291 6.06 23.21 35.66
C ASN A 291 4.59 23.54 35.98
N HIS A 292 3.67 23.42 35.01
CA HIS A 292 2.26 23.78 35.13
C HIS A 292 2.01 25.21 35.69
N LYS A 293 2.81 26.18 35.28
CA LYS A 293 2.70 27.57 35.69
C LYS A 293 2.12 28.42 34.55
N PHE A 294 0.88 28.83 34.67
CA PHE A 294 0.19 29.60 33.66
C PHE A 294 -0.27 30.95 34.20
N ALA A 295 -0.45 31.90 33.29
CA ALA A 295 -1.03 33.19 33.64
C ALA A 295 -2.46 33.01 34.18
N PRO A 296 -2.82 33.65 35.33
CA PRO A 296 -4.15 33.54 35.88
C PRO A 296 -5.19 34.20 34.97
N LEU A 297 -6.37 33.63 34.92
CA LEU A 297 -7.51 34.27 34.29
C LEU A 297 -7.81 35.57 34.99
N LYS A 298 -8.02 36.65 34.20
CA LYS A 298 -8.27 37.99 34.74
C LYS A 298 -9.75 38.31 34.81
N LYS A 299 -10.53 37.78 33.90
CA LYS A 299 -11.97 38.09 33.76
C LYS A 299 -12.72 36.87 33.26
N LEU A 300 -13.97 36.69 33.63
CA LEU A 300 -14.88 35.64 33.21
C LEU A 300 -15.98 36.19 32.30
N GLN A 301 -16.43 35.32 31.38
CA GLN A 301 -17.56 35.64 30.52
C GLN A 301 -18.86 35.54 31.31
N TRP A 302 -19.68 36.55 31.26
CA TRP A 302 -20.93 36.63 32.03
C TRP A 302 -22.10 37.08 31.14
N ARG A 303 -23.29 36.52 31.40
CA ARG A 303 -24.55 36.89 30.79
C ARG A 303 -25.62 36.86 31.88
N ASN A 304 -26.55 37.79 31.86
CA ASN A 304 -27.67 37.78 32.81
C ASN A 304 -28.50 36.51 32.61
N SER A 305 -28.66 35.74 33.66
CA SER A 305 -29.49 34.53 33.67
C SER A 305 -30.93 34.78 34.14
N ARG A 306 -31.21 35.97 34.73
CA ARG A 306 -32.55 36.36 35.16
C ARG A 306 -33.24 37.09 34.02
N LEU A 307 -33.87 36.33 33.12
CA LEU A 307 -34.51 36.82 31.90
C LEU A 307 -35.99 37.23 32.18
N GLU A 308 -36.43 38.30 31.51
CA GLU A 308 -37.76 38.81 31.59
C GLU A 308 -38.57 38.45 30.33
N PHE A 309 -39.60 37.62 30.47
CA PHE A 309 -40.39 37.07 29.34
C PHE A 309 -41.69 37.83 29.07
N GLY A 310 -41.87 39.03 29.58
CA GLY A 310 -43.14 39.78 29.38
C GLY A 310 -43.37 40.16 27.91
N THR A 311 -42.35 40.67 27.23
CA THR A 311 -42.37 41.03 25.82
C THR A 311 -40.99 40.69 25.21
N THR A 312 -40.90 40.57 23.89
CA THR A 312 -39.63 40.36 23.18
C THR A 312 -38.61 41.45 23.50
N ASN A 313 -39.02 42.71 23.59
CA ASN A 313 -38.18 43.84 23.98
C ASN A 313 -37.69 43.73 25.41
N SER A 314 -38.56 43.35 26.37
CA SER A 314 -38.15 43.13 27.76
C SER A 314 -37.12 42.03 27.87
N LEU A 315 -37.27 40.92 27.08
CA LEU A 315 -36.33 39.84 27.00
C LEU A 315 -34.96 40.34 26.47
N ILE A 316 -34.93 41.03 25.34
CA ILE A 316 -33.68 41.57 24.76
C ILE A 316 -32.99 42.52 25.75
N ASN A 317 -33.74 43.45 26.36
CA ASN A 317 -33.21 44.39 27.34
C ASN A 317 -32.65 43.70 28.59
N SER A 318 -33.22 42.53 28.96
CA SER A 318 -32.71 41.76 30.09
C SER A 318 -31.29 41.19 29.84
N PHE A 319 -30.90 40.98 28.59
CA PHE A 319 -29.53 40.59 28.23
C PHE A 319 -28.55 41.77 28.28
N ASP A 320 -29.01 43.01 28.22
CA ASP A 320 -28.19 44.21 28.25
C ASP A 320 -27.74 44.62 29.65
N LYS A 321 -28.34 43.99 30.70
CA LYS A 321 -27.94 44.20 32.07
C LYS A 321 -26.47 43.89 32.28
N SER A 322 -25.71 44.76 32.90
CA SER A 322 -24.30 44.61 33.26
C SER A 322 -24.15 43.98 34.65
N SER A 323 -23.06 43.25 34.86
CA SER A 323 -22.73 42.72 36.18
C SER A 323 -22.18 43.80 37.12
N GLU A 324 -22.46 43.71 38.40
CA GLU A 324 -21.89 44.56 39.44
C GLU A 324 -20.41 44.20 39.75
N TYR A 325 -19.96 42.99 39.33
CA TYR A 325 -18.59 42.52 39.56
C TYR A 325 -17.64 42.95 38.46
N ILE A 326 -16.58 43.63 38.75
CA ILE A 326 -15.56 44.11 37.81
C ILE A 326 -14.85 42.94 37.08
N LEU A 327 -14.84 41.74 37.69
CA LEU A 327 -14.22 40.53 37.14
C LEU A 327 -15.07 39.84 36.06
N LEU A 328 -16.34 40.26 35.93
CA LEU A 328 -17.27 39.70 34.96
C LEU A 328 -17.42 40.65 33.76
N ILE A 329 -17.09 40.14 32.58
CA ILE A 329 -17.30 40.85 31.32
C ILE A 329 -18.54 40.30 30.63
N LYS A 330 -19.34 41.21 30.05
CA LYS A 330 -20.50 40.83 29.26
C LYS A 330 -20.05 39.91 28.13
N ALA A 331 -20.58 38.69 28.10
CA ALA A 331 -20.33 37.75 27.03
C ALA A 331 -20.78 38.32 25.69
N GLN A 332 -20.08 37.95 24.63
CA GLN A 332 -20.51 38.35 23.30
C GLN A 332 -21.83 37.67 22.95
N PRO A 333 -22.64 38.29 22.04
CA PRO A 333 -23.86 37.70 21.56
C PRO A 333 -23.63 36.28 21.03
N ALA A 334 -24.11 35.29 21.76
CA ALA A 334 -24.05 33.87 21.35
C ALA A 334 -25.11 33.59 20.27
N GLU A 335 -25.06 32.43 19.68
CA GLU A 335 -25.94 32.02 18.57
C GLU A 335 -27.42 32.16 18.90
N ASP A 336 -27.81 31.76 20.11
CA ASP A 336 -29.19 31.85 20.64
C ASP A 336 -29.73 33.28 20.64
N PHE A 337 -28.93 34.22 21.14
CA PHE A 337 -29.31 35.66 21.19
C PHE A 337 -29.33 36.28 19.78
N ARG A 338 -28.37 35.95 18.93
CA ARG A 338 -28.35 36.41 17.53
C ARG A 338 -29.59 35.93 16.77
N THR A 339 -29.94 34.66 16.95
CA THR A 339 -31.13 34.06 16.34
C THR A 339 -32.40 34.75 16.84
N LEU A 340 -32.51 35.03 18.15
CA LEU A 340 -33.63 35.77 18.73
C LEU A 340 -33.77 37.16 18.11
N THR A 341 -32.70 37.95 18.06
CA THR A 341 -32.72 39.31 17.50
C THR A 341 -33.17 39.33 16.05
N THR A 342 -32.67 38.37 15.24
CA THR A 342 -33.07 38.26 13.84
C THR A 342 -34.53 37.81 13.67
N LEU A 343 -35.02 36.90 14.50
CA LEU A 343 -36.41 36.44 14.43
C LEU A 343 -37.42 37.50 14.93
N VAL A 344 -37.02 38.35 15.84
CA VAL A 344 -37.87 39.44 16.30
C VAL A 344 -38.02 40.54 15.21
N GLU A 345 -37.06 40.67 14.30
CA GLU A 345 -37.17 41.52 13.11
C GLU A 345 -38.16 40.98 12.07
N ASP A 346 -38.47 39.66 12.13
CA ASP A 346 -39.48 39.03 11.28
C ASP A 346 -40.89 39.37 11.82
N GLY A 347 -41.67 40.11 11.03
CA GLY A 347 -42.99 40.57 11.40
C GLY A 347 -43.99 39.48 11.77
N GLU A 348 -43.87 38.27 11.15
CA GLU A 348 -44.74 37.13 11.46
C GLU A 348 -44.40 36.54 12.82
N VAL A 349 -43.13 36.33 13.10
CA VAL A 349 -42.65 35.78 14.37
C VAL A 349 -42.93 36.74 15.52
N SER A 350 -42.68 38.03 15.29
CA SER A 350 -42.93 39.09 16.28
C SER A 350 -44.41 39.21 16.66
N ALA A 351 -45.31 39.10 15.68
CA ALA A 351 -46.78 39.12 15.95
C ALA A 351 -47.24 37.91 16.76
N ARG A 352 -46.66 36.76 16.57
CA ARG A 352 -46.93 35.53 17.32
C ARG A 352 -46.35 35.54 18.73
N ALA A 353 -45.19 36.14 18.91
CA ALA A 353 -44.53 36.30 20.23
C ALA A 353 -45.08 37.51 21.02
N SER A 354 -46.39 37.60 21.18
CA SER A 354 -47.09 38.77 21.79
C SER A 354 -47.31 38.65 23.30
N ASP A 355 -47.21 37.45 23.86
CA ASP A 355 -47.43 37.18 25.31
C ASP A 355 -46.22 36.47 25.94
N GLY A 356 -46.19 36.48 27.29
CA GLY A 356 -45.07 35.88 28.03
C GLY A 356 -44.77 34.41 27.72
N PRO A 357 -45.73 33.50 27.64
CA PRO A 357 -45.55 32.14 27.26
C PRO A 357 -44.96 31.98 25.85
N SER A 358 -45.45 32.73 24.86
CA SER A 358 -44.96 32.70 23.48
C SER A 358 -43.55 33.27 23.34
N VAL A 359 -43.22 34.33 24.09
CA VAL A 359 -41.84 34.87 24.18
C VAL A 359 -40.90 33.85 24.79
N LYS A 360 -41.33 33.15 25.83
CA LYS A 360 -40.55 32.05 26.43
C LYS A 360 -40.33 30.92 25.46
N LEU A 361 -41.37 30.49 24.73
CA LEU A 361 -41.27 29.46 23.69
C LEU A 361 -40.34 29.86 22.57
N LEU A 362 -40.41 31.12 22.10
CA LEU A 362 -39.45 31.66 21.11
C LEU A 362 -38.04 31.58 21.61
N TRP A 363 -37.76 31.98 22.84
CA TRP A 363 -36.44 31.85 23.43
C TRP A 363 -35.96 30.38 23.52
N GLU A 364 -36.79 29.46 23.92
CA GLU A 364 -36.49 28.04 23.99
C GLU A 364 -36.12 27.46 22.61
N THR A 365 -36.83 27.93 21.55
CA THR A 365 -36.52 27.52 20.17
C THR A 365 -35.22 28.13 19.64
N CYS A 366 -34.93 29.39 19.99
CA CYS A 366 -33.63 30.03 19.67
C CYS A 366 -32.44 29.30 20.31
N GLY A 367 -32.68 28.54 21.39
CA GLY A 367 -31.65 27.71 22.03
C GLY A 367 -31.30 26.43 21.27
N ILE A 368 -31.86 26.15 20.09
CA ILE A 368 -31.46 25.00 19.22
C ILE A 368 -30.09 25.32 18.65
N PRO A 369 -29.05 24.49 18.93
CA PRO A 369 -27.70 24.72 18.39
C PRO A 369 -27.62 24.42 16.89
N ASP A 370 -26.81 25.19 16.13
CA ASP A 370 -26.51 24.83 14.75
C ASP A 370 -25.41 23.77 14.66
N PHE A 371 -25.77 22.52 14.87
CA PHE A 371 -24.86 21.39 14.67
C PHE A 371 -24.44 21.18 13.20
N ARG A 372 -25.22 21.73 12.26
CA ARG A 372 -25.07 21.52 10.83
C ARG A 372 -23.95 22.36 10.25
N GLY A 373 -23.60 23.48 10.90
CA GLY A 373 -22.62 24.44 10.41
C GLY A 373 -23.01 25.04 9.05
N VAL A 374 -24.32 25.24 8.83
CA VAL A 374 -24.88 25.87 7.63
C VAL A 374 -24.86 27.41 7.74
N SER A 375 -25.41 28.09 6.75
CA SER A 375 -25.53 29.51 6.83
C SER A 375 -26.46 29.93 8.00
N PHE A 376 -26.15 31.08 8.61
CA PHE A 376 -26.96 31.61 9.71
C PHE A 376 -28.45 31.82 9.32
N THR A 377 -28.68 32.20 8.05
CA THR A 377 -30.05 32.36 7.51
C THR A 377 -30.79 31.00 7.40
N ASP A 378 -30.11 29.91 7.01
CA ASP A 378 -30.72 28.57 6.96
C ASP A 378 -31.05 28.05 8.36
N HIS A 379 -30.21 28.36 9.34
CA HIS A 379 -30.45 28.02 10.73
C HIS A 379 -31.65 28.78 11.28
N THR A 380 -31.70 30.14 11.14
CA THR A 380 -32.82 30.98 11.57
C THR A 380 -34.14 30.58 10.92
N SER A 381 -34.13 30.25 9.63
CA SER A 381 -35.32 29.74 8.91
C SER A 381 -35.84 28.44 9.49
N LEU A 382 -34.93 27.52 9.90
CA LEU A 382 -35.32 26.27 10.56
C LEU A 382 -35.96 26.55 11.92
N VAL A 383 -35.33 27.42 12.74
CA VAL A 383 -35.82 27.79 14.08
C VAL A 383 -37.21 28.48 13.99
N SER A 384 -37.39 29.42 13.03
CA SER A 384 -38.68 30.05 12.75
C SER A 384 -39.79 29.02 12.45
N LYS A 385 -39.51 28.04 11.59
CA LYS A 385 -40.46 26.96 11.26
C LYS A 385 -40.82 26.11 12.47
N ILE A 386 -39.85 25.78 13.29
CA ILE A 386 -40.09 24.98 14.52
C ILE A 386 -40.92 25.80 15.49
N PHE A 387 -40.61 27.09 15.71
CA PHE A 387 -41.40 27.98 16.54
C PHE A 387 -42.83 28.05 16.04
N ASN A 388 -43.08 28.23 14.75
CA ASN A 388 -44.41 28.28 14.17
C ASN A 388 -45.21 27.00 14.41
N PHE A 389 -44.61 25.81 14.25
CA PHE A 389 -45.26 24.55 14.59
C PHE A 389 -45.64 24.46 16.08
N LEU A 390 -44.71 24.77 16.96
CA LEU A 390 -44.91 24.74 18.40
C LEU A 390 -45.95 25.75 18.88
N HIS A 391 -45.96 26.98 18.31
CA HIS A 391 -46.93 28.00 18.65
C HIS A 391 -48.35 27.69 18.14
N GLU A 392 -48.49 27.16 16.91
CA GLU A 392 -49.80 26.94 16.29
C GLU A 392 -50.44 25.62 16.77
N LYS A 393 -49.64 24.55 16.93
CA LYS A 393 -50.08 23.18 17.16
C LYS A 393 -49.63 22.58 18.49
N GLY A 394 -48.77 23.26 19.21
CA GLY A 394 -48.14 22.77 20.41
C GLY A 394 -47.06 21.72 20.18
N GLU A 395 -46.89 21.21 18.94
CA GLU A 395 -45.96 20.18 18.59
C GLU A 395 -45.45 20.30 17.16
N VAL A 396 -44.28 19.73 16.89
CA VAL A 396 -43.65 19.68 15.54
C VAL A 396 -44.35 18.61 14.72
N SER A 397 -44.71 18.92 13.47
CA SER A 397 -45.38 17.97 12.58
C SER A 397 -44.57 16.68 12.38
N GLU A 398 -45.15 15.53 12.74
CA GLU A 398 -44.51 14.20 12.60
C GLU A 398 -44.18 13.87 11.15
N ILE A 399 -45.06 14.22 10.19
CA ILE A 399 -44.82 13.98 8.76
C ILE A 399 -43.57 14.73 8.28
N TRP A 400 -43.45 16.01 8.69
CA TRP A 400 -42.30 16.80 8.35
C TRP A 400 -41.00 16.30 8.99
N LEU A 401 -41.08 15.89 10.26
CA LEU A 401 -39.96 15.29 11.01
C LEU A 401 -39.49 13.98 10.34
N ALA A 402 -40.41 13.07 10.01
CA ALA A 402 -40.15 11.83 9.34
C ALA A 402 -39.41 12.03 7.99
N GLN A 403 -39.91 12.96 7.18
CA GLN A 403 -39.28 13.29 5.88
C GLN A 403 -37.84 13.81 6.05
N LYS A 404 -37.60 14.65 7.07
CA LYS A 404 -36.26 15.19 7.33
C LYS A 404 -35.29 14.10 7.79
N ILE A 405 -35.74 13.22 8.70
CA ILE A 405 -34.92 12.11 9.20
C ILE A 405 -34.64 11.11 8.08
N ALA A 406 -35.62 10.69 7.28
CA ALA A 406 -35.46 9.77 6.16
C ALA A 406 -34.47 10.27 5.09
N ASN A 407 -34.42 11.58 4.85
CA ASN A 407 -33.46 12.16 3.92
C ASN A 407 -32.02 12.08 4.44
N ILE A 408 -31.81 12.02 5.75
CA ILE A 408 -30.50 11.95 6.40
C ILE A 408 -30.04 10.50 6.53
N ASP A 409 -30.94 9.53 6.70
CA ASP A 409 -30.67 8.11 6.92
C ASP A 409 -30.15 7.43 5.65
N LYS A 410 -28.92 7.76 5.27
CA LYS A 410 -28.20 7.20 4.12
C LYS A 410 -26.74 6.95 4.52
N THR A 411 -26.35 5.70 4.62
CA THR A 411 -24.98 5.30 5.05
C THR A 411 -23.93 5.37 3.95
N GLY A 412 -24.33 5.45 2.68
CA GLY A 412 -23.41 5.57 1.54
C GLY A 412 -22.84 6.99 1.37
N GLY A 413 -21.61 7.09 0.90
CA GLY A 413 -20.91 8.36 0.64
C GLY A 413 -19.49 8.37 1.21
N ASP A 414 -18.76 9.45 0.97
CA ASP A 414 -17.45 9.70 1.54
C ASP A 414 -17.54 10.12 3.03
N ILE A 415 -16.40 10.18 3.70
CA ILE A 415 -16.28 10.54 5.11
C ILE A 415 -16.96 11.88 5.40
N ASP A 416 -16.75 12.86 4.52
CA ASP A 416 -17.30 14.21 4.71
C ASP A 416 -18.83 14.24 4.59
N THR A 417 -19.38 13.48 3.64
CA THR A 417 -20.83 13.34 3.44
C THR A 417 -21.48 12.67 4.64
N ILE A 418 -20.92 11.58 5.15
CA ILE A 418 -21.44 10.88 6.33
C ILE A 418 -21.33 11.76 7.58
N SER A 419 -20.19 12.48 7.74
CA SER A 419 -19.98 13.43 8.85
C SER A 419 -20.99 14.57 8.84
N LYS A 420 -21.34 15.13 7.67
CA LYS A 420 -22.39 16.12 7.52
C LYS A 420 -23.77 15.57 7.90
N ARG A 421 -24.10 14.35 7.50
CA ARG A 421 -25.37 13.71 7.90
C ARG A 421 -25.42 13.48 9.40
N LEU A 422 -24.30 13.06 10.02
CA LEU A 422 -24.20 12.96 11.48
C LEU A 422 -24.42 14.31 12.19
N ALA A 423 -23.87 15.39 11.65
CA ALA A 423 -24.13 16.73 12.16
C ALA A 423 -25.60 17.11 12.01
N PHE A 424 -26.23 16.74 10.90
CA PHE A 424 -27.64 17.05 10.62
C PHE A 424 -28.60 16.27 11.53
N ILE A 425 -28.36 14.97 11.76
CA ILE A 425 -29.25 14.19 12.63
C ILE A 425 -29.21 14.72 14.07
N ARG A 426 -28.09 15.24 14.58
CA ARG A 426 -27.99 15.82 15.93
C ARG A 426 -28.99 16.94 16.19
N THR A 427 -29.29 17.78 15.20
CA THR A 427 -30.32 18.82 15.33
C THR A 427 -31.68 18.18 15.61
N TRP A 428 -32.03 17.11 14.90
CA TRP A 428 -33.31 16.43 15.11
C TRP A 428 -33.33 15.64 16.42
N THR A 429 -32.22 14.99 16.79
CA THR A 429 -32.06 14.35 18.10
C THR A 429 -32.31 15.38 19.22
N TYR A 430 -31.71 16.58 19.14
CA TYR A 430 -31.93 17.65 20.11
C TYR A 430 -33.40 18.05 20.23
N ILE A 431 -34.11 18.24 19.10
CA ILE A 431 -35.51 18.60 19.07
C ILE A 431 -36.37 17.50 19.73
N CYS A 432 -36.14 16.23 19.42
CA CYS A 432 -36.85 15.08 19.95
C CYS A 432 -36.61 14.84 21.46
N GLN A 433 -35.48 15.36 22.00
CA GLN A 433 -35.19 15.28 23.44
C GLN A 433 -35.93 16.33 24.26
N ARG A 434 -36.51 17.37 23.64
CA ARG A 434 -37.28 18.40 24.32
C ARG A 434 -38.68 17.88 24.69
N LYS A 435 -39.05 18.06 25.95
CA LYS A 435 -40.35 17.59 26.48
C LYS A 435 -41.49 18.40 25.83
N GLY A 436 -42.48 17.71 25.29
CA GLY A 436 -43.66 18.29 24.70
C GLY A 436 -43.49 18.91 23.32
N TRP A 437 -42.32 18.74 22.66
CA TRP A 437 -42.11 19.25 21.31
C TRP A 437 -42.52 18.30 20.20
N VAL A 438 -42.62 17.02 20.47
CA VAL A 438 -43.06 15.98 19.53
C VAL A 438 -44.09 15.08 20.18
N GLN A 439 -45.03 14.55 19.41
CA GLN A 439 -46.16 13.75 19.95
C GLN A 439 -45.67 12.43 20.55
N ASN A 440 -44.94 11.67 19.83
CA ASN A 440 -44.39 10.35 20.25
C ASN A 440 -42.95 10.46 20.68
N GLU A 441 -42.64 11.16 21.79
CA GLU A 441 -41.26 11.43 22.22
C GLU A 441 -40.40 10.19 22.30
N SER A 442 -40.88 9.05 22.85
CA SER A 442 -40.09 7.83 23.00
C SER A 442 -39.70 7.25 21.64
N TYR A 443 -40.67 7.17 20.71
CA TYR A 443 -40.41 6.68 19.35
C TYR A 443 -39.37 7.52 18.61
N TRP A 444 -39.53 8.85 18.59
CA TRP A 444 -38.64 9.74 17.87
C TRP A 444 -37.24 9.83 18.49
N ARG A 445 -37.13 9.67 19.81
CA ARG A 445 -35.81 9.56 20.49
C ARG A 445 -35.08 8.31 20.09
N GLU A 446 -35.77 7.16 20.02
CA GLU A 446 -35.19 5.90 19.60
C GLU A 446 -34.82 5.92 18.12
N GLU A 447 -35.72 6.44 17.26
CA GLU A 447 -35.45 6.49 15.80
C GLU A 447 -34.27 7.41 15.44
N THR A 448 -34.25 8.64 16.00
CA THR A 448 -33.10 9.55 15.75
C THR A 448 -31.79 8.96 16.27
N ARG A 449 -31.81 8.24 17.39
CA ARG A 449 -30.65 7.54 17.92
C ARG A 449 -30.21 6.39 17.01
N ALA A 450 -31.16 5.59 16.52
CA ALA A 450 -30.87 4.50 15.60
C ALA A 450 -30.22 4.99 14.30
N VAL A 451 -30.70 6.13 13.76
CA VAL A 451 -30.07 6.77 12.59
C VAL A 451 -28.66 7.26 12.93
N GLU A 452 -28.47 7.91 14.07
CA GLU A 452 -27.14 8.37 14.54
C GLU A 452 -26.18 7.18 14.69
N ASP A 453 -26.64 6.06 15.22
CA ASP A 453 -25.85 4.84 15.38
C ASP A 453 -25.46 4.23 14.04
N ARG A 454 -26.39 4.10 13.07
CA ARG A 454 -26.11 3.62 11.71
C ARG A 454 -25.08 4.48 10.98
N LEU A 455 -25.23 5.79 11.03
CA LEU A 455 -24.30 6.73 10.43
C LEU A 455 -22.92 6.71 11.13
N SER A 456 -22.91 6.51 12.45
CA SER A 456 -21.68 6.41 13.25
C SER A 456 -20.88 5.15 12.88
N ASP A 457 -21.55 4.02 12.71
CA ASP A 457 -20.92 2.77 12.30
C ASP A 457 -20.39 2.86 10.86
N ALA A 458 -21.15 3.48 9.96
CA ALA A 458 -20.70 3.74 8.60
C ALA A 458 -19.46 4.67 8.56
N LEU A 459 -19.45 5.72 9.38
CA LEU A 459 -18.31 6.62 9.48
C LEU A 459 -17.09 5.92 10.06
N HIS A 460 -17.27 5.11 11.12
CA HIS A 460 -16.19 4.32 11.68
C HIS A 460 -15.58 3.37 10.64
N GLY A 461 -16.41 2.68 9.86
CA GLY A 461 -15.98 1.81 8.77
C GLY A 461 -15.18 2.57 7.71
N ALA A 462 -15.68 3.73 7.27
CA ALA A 462 -15.02 4.57 6.28
C ALA A 462 -13.67 5.13 6.76
N LEU A 463 -13.59 5.58 8.03
CA LEU A 463 -12.33 6.03 8.65
C LEU A 463 -11.31 4.89 8.76
N THR A 464 -11.77 3.71 9.18
CA THR A 464 -10.91 2.52 9.31
C THR A 464 -10.37 2.10 7.95
N GLN A 465 -11.22 2.03 6.93
CA GLN A 465 -10.80 1.69 5.58
C GLN A 465 -9.80 2.70 4.99
N ARG A 466 -10.00 3.99 5.27
CA ARG A 466 -9.12 5.04 4.73
C ARG A 466 -7.79 5.14 5.47
N PHE A 467 -7.76 5.00 6.79
CA PHE A 467 -6.57 5.35 7.60
C PHE A 467 -5.86 4.18 8.26
N ILE A 468 -6.39 2.96 8.13
CA ILE A 468 -5.79 1.77 8.73
C ILE A 468 -5.56 0.72 7.64
N ASP A 469 -4.32 0.27 7.53
CA ASP A 469 -3.99 -0.94 6.78
C ASP A 469 -3.99 -2.13 7.75
N ARG A 470 -5.11 -2.85 7.77
CA ARG A 470 -5.30 -4.00 8.68
C ARG A 470 -4.22 -5.07 8.49
N ARG A 471 -3.77 -5.29 7.26
CA ARG A 471 -2.73 -6.28 6.94
C ARG A 471 -1.41 -5.92 7.60
N THR A 472 -0.94 -4.69 7.37
CA THR A 472 0.32 -4.19 7.93
C THR A 472 0.25 -4.07 9.45
N SER A 473 -0.84 -3.57 10.01
CA SER A 473 -0.97 -3.38 11.46
C SER A 473 -1.01 -4.70 12.24
N LEU A 474 -1.72 -5.72 11.74
CA LEU A 474 -1.78 -7.04 12.37
C LEU A 474 -0.40 -7.72 12.38
N LEU A 475 0.29 -7.71 11.23
CA LEU A 475 1.62 -8.30 11.09
C LEU A 475 2.67 -7.59 11.95
N MET A 476 2.64 -6.25 12.01
CA MET A 476 3.55 -5.48 12.87
C MET A 476 3.29 -5.71 14.36
N ARG A 477 2.04 -5.90 14.76
CA ARG A 477 1.67 -6.24 16.14
C ARG A 477 2.26 -7.59 16.56
N ARG A 478 2.07 -8.65 15.75
CA ARG A 478 2.58 -10.00 16.00
C ARG A 478 4.10 -10.07 16.01
N LEU A 479 4.75 -9.36 15.10
CA LEU A 479 6.21 -9.22 15.09
C LEU A 479 6.77 -8.62 16.40
N LYS A 480 6.09 -7.63 16.97
CA LYS A 480 6.47 -7.03 18.26
C LYS A 480 6.30 -7.99 19.44
N GLN A 481 5.28 -8.84 19.39
CA GLN A 481 5.00 -9.82 20.43
C GLN A 481 5.91 -11.06 20.38
N LYS A 482 6.80 -11.16 19.36
CA LYS A 482 7.64 -12.34 19.08
C LYS A 482 6.84 -13.65 18.97
N GLU A 483 5.57 -13.57 18.61
CA GLU A 483 4.77 -14.74 18.35
C GLU A 483 5.14 -15.31 16.96
N SER A 484 5.11 -16.65 16.82
CA SER A 484 5.32 -17.29 15.54
C SER A 484 4.13 -17.02 14.64
N LEU A 485 4.38 -16.36 13.51
CA LEU A 485 3.37 -16.13 12.47
C LEU A 485 3.06 -17.46 11.77
N VAL A 486 1.79 -17.79 11.63
CA VAL A 486 1.34 -18.95 10.85
C VAL A 486 0.98 -18.47 9.44
N ALA A 487 1.75 -18.95 8.46
CA ALA A 487 1.45 -18.73 7.05
C ALA A 487 0.75 -19.96 6.47
N GLU A 488 -0.33 -19.73 5.75
CA GLU A 488 -1.05 -20.72 4.98
C GLU A 488 -0.91 -20.42 3.48
N VAL A 489 -0.68 -21.45 2.69
CA VAL A 489 -0.55 -21.32 1.23
C VAL A 489 -1.58 -22.23 0.58
N ASP A 490 -2.46 -21.64 -0.22
CA ASP A 490 -3.50 -22.38 -0.94
C ASP A 490 -2.95 -23.10 -2.19
N THR A 491 -3.82 -23.85 -2.86
CA THR A 491 -3.48 -24.60 -4.09
C THR A 491 -3.10 -23.71 -5.27
N LYS A 492 -3.46 -22.42 -5.23
CA LYS A 492 -3.14 -21.41 -6.26
C LYS A 492 -1.89 -20.60 -5.92
N GLY A 493 -1.20 -20.95 -4.82
CA GLY A 493 -0.04 -20.24 -4.33
C GLY A 493 -0.37 -18.91 -3.63
N GLU A 494 -1.64 -18.64 -3.29
CA GLU A 494 -2.02 -17.46 -2.51
C GLU A 494 -1.60 -17.67 -1.05
N VAL A 495 -0.86 -16.67 -0.53
CA VAL A 495 -0.31 -16.71 0.81
C VAL A 495 -1.19 -15.86 1.71
N THR A 496 -1.73 -16.48 2.75
CA THR A 496 -2.42 -15.82 3.84
C THR A 496 -1.62 -15.98 5.13
N ILE A 497 -1.50 -14.91 5.89
CA ILE A 497 -0.90 -14.93 7.22
C ILE A 497 -1.98 -14.47 8.20
N GLU A 498 -2.33 -15.32 9.16
CA GLU A 498 -3.43 -15.09 10.11
C GLU A 498 -4.77 -14.78 9.42
N GLY A 499 -5.02 -15.41 8.26
CA GLY A 499 -6.24 -15.22 7.48
C GLY A 499 -6.27 -13.99 6.57
N GLU A 500 -5.23 -13.13 6.59
CA GLU A 500 -5.12 -11.97 5.70
C GLU A 500 -4.20 -12.29 4.50
N PHE A 501 -4.68 -11.99 3.30
CA PHE A 501 -3.90 -12.20 2.06
C PHE A 501 -2.69 -11.26 2.03
N VAL A 502 -1.48 -11.81 1.84
CA VAL A 502 -0.22 -11.05 1.86
C VAL A 502 0.47 -11.03 0.51
N GLY A 503 0.24 -12.03 -0.32
CA GLY A 503 0.87 -12.14 -1.63
C GLY A 503 0.75 -13.53 -2.24
N LYS A 504 1.62 -13.83 -3.23
CA LYS A 504 1.65 -15.13 -3.92
C LYS A 504 3.03 -15.76 -3.84
N LEU A 505 3.05 -17.07 -3.66
CA LEU A 505 4.25 -17.90 -3.69
C LEU A 505 4.34 -18.63 -5.04
N ASN A 506 5.19 -18.14 -5.93
CA ASN A 506 5.46 -18.74 -7.25
C ASN A 506 6.72 -19.60 -7.16
N GLY A 507 6.54 -20.93 -7.09
CA GLY A 507 7.66 -21.85 -6.84
C GLY A 507 8.30 -21.56 -5.47
N PHE A 508 9.52 -21.01 -5.48
CA PHE A 508 10.29 -20.62 -4.29
C PHE A 508 10.52 -19.11 -4.20
N ARG A 509 9.73 -18.30 -4.91
CA ARG A 509 9.75 -16.84 -4.86
C ARG A 509 8.45 -16.30 -4.32
N PHE A 510 8.53 -15.54 -3.24
CA PHE A 510 7.40 -14.82 -2.66
C PHE A 510 7.25 -13.44 -3.31
N GLN A 511 6.09 -13.20 -3.89
CA GLN A 511 5.70 -11.89 -4.44
C GLN A 511 4.66 -11.28 -3.54
N MET A 512 5.04 -10.20 -2.85
CA MET A 512 4.12 -9.43 -2.03
C MET A 512 3.16 -8.62 -2.90
N ASP A 513 1.93 -8.42 -2.43
CA ASP A 513 0.94 -7.57 -3.10
C ASP A 513 1.45 -6.12 -3.24
N LYS A 514 1.07 -5.43 -4.32
CA LYS A 514 1.66 -4.14 -4.74
C LYS A 514 1.35 -2.95 -3.84
N ASP A 515 0.45 -3.09 -2.86
CA ASP A 515 -0.01 -1.98 -2.02
C ASP A 515 0.92 -1.60 -0.86
N ALA A 516 2.08 -2.24 -0.69
CA ALA A 516 3.03 -1.95 0.39
C ALA A 516 4.17 -1.02 -0.05
N THR A 517 4.45 0.01 0.77
CA THR A 517 5.52 0.99 0.51
C THR A 517 6.95 0.44 0.70
N ALA A 518 7.94 1.06 0.04
CA ALA A 518 9.28 0.51 -0.19
C ALA A 518 10.15 0.16 1.06
N GLU A 519 9.96 0.80 2.21
CA GLU A 519 10.75 0.51 3.44
C GLU A 519 10.05 -0.48 4.38
N GLU A 520 8.74 -0.38 4.50
CA GLU A 520 7.92 -1.32 5.29
C GLU A 520 7.76 -2.65 4.56
N GLY A 521 7.71 -2.61 3.22
CA GLY A 521 7.74 -3.77 2.34
C GLY A 521 8.92 -4.70 2.62
N LYS A 522 10.10 -4.18 2.99
CA LYS A 522 11.26 -5.02 3.31
C LYS A 522 11.10 -5.77 4.64
N THR A 523 10.62 -5.08 5.69
CA THR A 523 10.44 -5.71 7.01
C THR A 523 9.28 -6.70 6.98
N LEU A 524 8.19 -6.34 6.32
CA LEU A 524 7.01 -7.18 6.14
C LEU A 524 7.33 -8.40 5.27
N ARG A 525 8.09 -8.22 4.19
CA ARG A 525 8.57 -9.30 3.33
C ARG A 525 9.46 -10.27 4.09
N ALA A 526 10.44 -9.78 4.85
CA ALA A 526 11.32 -10.63 5.65
C ALA A 526 10.54 -11.45 6.69
N ALA A 527 9.55 -10.84 7.34
CA ALA A 527 8.69 -11.54 8.29
C ALA A 527 7.79 -12.58 7.62
N SER A 528 7.23 -12.26 6.44
CA SER A 528 6.41 -13.19 5.66
C SER A 528 7.22 -14.38 5.18
N ILE A 529 8.45 -14.15 4.71
CA ILE A 529 9.36 -15.23 4.30
C ILE A 529 9.78 -16.07 5.50
N GLN A 530 9.99 -15.47 6.67
CA GLN A 530 10.27 -16.22 7.89
C GLN A 530 9.08 -17.11 8.30
N ALA A 531 7.86 -16.62 8.19
CA ALA A 531 6.64 -17.40 8.42
C ALA A 531 6.45 -18.52 7.39
N LEU A 532 6.93 -18.33 6.15
CA LEU A 532 6.88 -19.30 5.06
C LEU A 532 8.00 -20.35 5.10
N GLN A 533 8.97 -20.27 6.03
CA GLN A 533 10.08 -21.22 6.13
C GLN A 533 9.65 -22.71 6.17
N PRO A 534 8.63 -23.11 6.94
CA PRO A 534 8.15 -24.49 6.91
C PRO A 534 7.63 -24.92 5.54
N GLU A 535 6.93 -24.03 4.83
CA GLU A 535 6.40 -24.31 3.49
C GLU A 535 7.51 -24.39 2.43
N PHE A 536 8.53 -23.52 2.49
CA PHE A 536 9.71 -23.64 1.62
C PHE A 536 10.42 -24.97 1.77
N ASN A 537 10.61 -25.43 3.01
CA ASN A 537 11.23 -26.72 3.27
C ASN A 537 10.37 -27.89 2.74
N LEU A 538 9.07 -27.86 3.01
CA LEU A 538 8.12 -28.86 2.53
C LEU A 538 8.11 -28.95 0.99
N ARG A 539 8.06 -27.80 0.30
CA ARG A 539 8.13 -27.73 -1.16
C ARG A 539 9.48 -28.21 -1.71
N ALA A 540 10.58 -27.84 -1.06
CA ALA A 540 11.91 -28.29 -1.46
C ALA A 540 12.04 -29.83 -1.33
N ASP A 541 11.52 -30.43 -0.27
CA ASP A 541 11.50 -31.85 -0.08
C ASP A 541 10.59 -32.56 -1.10
N ARG A 542 9.41 -32.00 -1.38
CA ARG A 542 8.51 -32.51 -2.42
C ARG A 542 9.17 -32.45 -3.80
N MET A 543 9.76 -31.31 -4.15
CA MET A 543 10.47 -31.14 -5.42
C MET A 543 11.68 -32.08 -5.53
N TYR A 544 12.43 -32.28 -4.45
CA TYR A 544 13.59 -33.17 -4.44
C TYR A 544 13.22 -34.62 -4.75
N ASN A 545 12.05 -35.05 -4.26
CA ASN A 545 11.53 -36.40 -4.46
C ASN A 545 10.64 -36.57 -5.71
N ALA A 546 10.33 -35.47 -6.41
CA ALA A 546 9.48 -35.50 -7.59
C ALA A 546 10.13 -36.25 -8.76
N PRO A 547 9.36 -37.03 -9.55
CA PRO A 547 9.87 -37.75 -10.73
C PRO A 547 10.27 -36.74 -11.83
N ASP A 548 11.18 -37.18 -12.74
CA ASP A 548 11.66 -36.35 -13.85
C ASP A 548 10.56 -35.93 -14.84
N THR A 549 9.41 -36.59 -14.83
CA THR A 549 8.24 -36.25 -15.66
C THR A 549 7.55 -34.96 -15.26
N GLU A 550 7.78 -34.48 -14.04
CA GLU A 550 7.26 -33.20 -13.57
C GLU A 550 8.16 -32.00 -13.95
N PHE A 551 9.35 -32.29 -14.51
CA PHE A 551 10.32 -31.28 -14.88
C PHE A 551 10.41 -31.09 -16.39
N GLU A 552 10.46 -29.87 -16.84
CA GLU A 552 10.69 -29.49 -18.22
C GLU A 552 11.76 -28.39 -18.32
N PHE A 553 12.44 -28.35 -19.47
CA PHE A 553 13.26 -27.18 -19.83
C PHE A 553 12.67 -26.47 -21.06
N THR A 554 12.73 -25.18 -21.05
CA THR A 554 12.21 -24.31 -22.12
C THR A 554 13.30 -24.07 -23.18
N GLU A 555 12.92 -23.65 -24.38
CA GLU A 555 13.85 -23.32 -25.46
C GLU A 555 14.76 -22.12 -25.13
N GLN A 556 14.39 -21.29 -24.16
CA GLN A 556 15.20 -20.19 -23.63
C GLN A 556 16.04 -20.57 -22.39
N GLY A 557 16.20 -21.85 -22.08
CA GLY A 557 17.02 -22.32 -20.98
C GLY A 557 16.38 -22.22 -19.60
N GLY A 558 15.08 -21.94 -19.50
CA GLY A 558 14.31 -21.95 -18.25
C GLY A 558 14.05 -23.38 -17.79
N LEU A 559 14.04 -23.59 -16.46
CA LEU A 559 13.72 -24.85 -15.82
C LEU A 559 12.38 -24.73 -15.11
N MET A 560 11.44 -25.62 -15.44
CA MET A 560 10.08 -25.66 -14.91
C MET A 560 9.89 -26.88 -14.03
N TRP A 561 9.08 -26.74 -12.97
CA TRP A 561 8.52 -27.83 -12.17
C TRP A 561 6.99 -27.67 -12.16
N GLY A 562 6.28 -28.49 -12.91
CA GLY A 562 4.89 -28.25 -13.24
C GLY A 562 4.70 -26.88 -13.93
N GLU A 563 3.86 -26.03 -13.37
CA GLU A 563 3.59 -24.67 -13.87
C GLU A 563 4.59 -23.62 -13.37
N TYR A 564 5.49 -23.97 -12.45
CA TYR A 564 6.37 -23.01 -11.79
C TYR A 564 7.76 -22.95 -12.44
N GLY A 565 8.23 -21.73 -12.75
CA GLY A 565 9.62 -21.49 -13.11
C GLY A 565 10.50 -21.58 -11.86
N VAL A 566 11.36 -22.59 -11.79
CA VAL A 566 12.20 -22.88 -10.59
C VAL A 566 13.68 -22.58 -10.80
N GLY A 567 14.09 -22.23 -12.02
CA GLY A 567 15.47 -21.86 -12.32
C GLY A 567 15.70 -21.60 -13.79
N LYS A 568 16.93 -21.25 -14.12
CA LYS A 568 17.42 -21.14 -15.50
C LYS A 568 18.81 -21.72 -15.62
N LEU A 569 19.15 -22.18 -16.82
CA LEU A 569 20.51 -22.55 -17.17
C LEU A 569 21.35 -21.29 -17.41
N ILE A 570 22.57 -21.29 -16.94
CA ILE A 570 23.59 -20.28 -17.21
C ILE A 570 24.86 -20.94 -17.73
N LYS A 571 25.70 -20.17 -18.42
CA LYS A 571 26.97 -20.65 -18.99
C LYS A 571 27.82 -21.33 -17.94
N GLY A 572 28.29 -22.52 -18.26
CA GLY A 572 29.24 -23.34 -17.49
C GLY A 572 30.65 -23.23 -18.00
N ASP A 573 31.54 -24.03 -17.42
CA ASP A 573 32.94 -24.10 -17.84
C ASP A 573 33.12 -24.96 -19.09
N ASP A 574 32.18 -25.93 -19.31
CA ASP A 574 32.10 -26.81 -20.48
C ASP A 574 30.70 -26.74 -21.08
N ILE A 575 30.59 -26.88 -22.39
CA ILE A 575 29.32 -26.84 -23.13
C ILE A 575 28.31 -27.89 -22.68
N LEU A 576 28.78 -29.04 -22.18
CA LEU A 576 27.96 -30.15 -21.66
C LEU A 576 27.69 -30.01 -20.15
N SER A 577 28.25 -29.01 -19.48
CA SER A 577 28.12 -28.83 -18.03
C SER A 577 27.60 -27.42 -17.71
N PRO A 578 26.36 -27.08 -18.09
CA PRO A 578 25.79 -25.79 -17.76
C PRO A 578 25.63 -25.63 -16.25
N ARG A 579 25.78 -24.40 -15.74
CA ARG A 579 25.45 -24.06 -14.35
C ARG A 579 23.97 -23.75 -14.24
N ILE A 580 23.44 -23.87 -13.02
CA ILE A 580 22.01 -23.62 -12.74
C ILE A 580 21.86 -22.46 -11.76
N ASP A 581 21.10 -21.46 -12.16
CA ASP A 581 20.62 -20.37 -11.31
C ASP A 581 19.21 -20.72 -10.85
N ALA A 582 19.07 -21.11 -9.59
CA ALA A 582 17.79 -21.50 -9.02
C ALA A 582 17.00 -20.28 -8.55
N PHE A 583 15.70 -20.25 -8.83
CA PHE A 583 14.81 -19.15 -8.46
C PHE A 583 14.28 -19.36 -7.04
N VAL A 584 15.13 -19.07 -6.06
CA VAL A 584 14.83 -19.18 -4.63
C VAL A 584 15.08 -17.83 -3.98
N ASP A 585 14.16 -17.36 -3.15
CA ASP A 585 14.35 -16.12 -2.37
C ASP A 585 15.55 -16.27 -1.42
N GLY A 586 16.39 -15.24 -1.33
CA GLY A 586 17.62 -15.26 -0.53
C GLY A 586 17.38 -15.53 0.95
N GLU A 587 16.22 -15.10 1.46
CA GLU A 587 15.81 -15.30 2.85
C GLU A 587 15.17 -16.68 3.10
N ALA A 588 14.87 -17.49 2.04
CA ALA A 588 14.31 -18.84 2.19
C ALA A 588 15.30 -19.85 2.79
N GLY A 589 16.58 -19.49 2.86
CA GLY A 589 17.64 -20.27 3.50
C GLY A 589 18.48 -21.11 2.54
N ASN A 590 19.75 -21.30 2.89
CA ASN A 590 20.74 -22.02 2.07
C ASN A 590 20.40 -23.50 1.86
N GLU A 591 19.68 -24.11 2.79
CA GLU A 591 19.29 -25.51 2.69
C GLU A 591 18.29 -25.73 1.56
N VAL A 592 17.26 -24.88 1.47
CA VAL A 592 16.26 -24.89 0.39
C VAL A 592 16.95 -24.68 -0.96
N LEU A 593 17.81 -23.64 -1.07
CA LEU A 593 18.56 -23.34 -2.28
C LEU A 593 19.40 -24.54 -2.73
N THR A 594 20.13 -25.16 -1.82
CA THR A 594 21.00 -26.31 -2.11
C THR A 594 20.20 -27.56 -2.58
N LYS A 595 19.06 -27.85 -1.93
CA LYS A 595 18.16 -28.93 -2.34
C LYS A 595 17.61 -28.70 -3.75
N VAL A 596 17.12 -27.50 -4.03
CA VAL A 596 16.58 -27.13 -5.34
C VAL A 596 17.67 -27.23 -6.42
N GLN A 597 18.83 -26.59 -6.22
CA GLN A 597 19.94 -26.64 -7.17
C GLN A 597 20.40 -28.08 -7.44
N LYS A 598 20.54 -28.90 -6.40
CA LYS A 598 20.96 -30.31 -6.52
C LYS A 598 19.97 -31.10 -7.34
N ARG A 599 18.65 -30.91 -7.09
CA ARG A 599 17.61 -31.63 -7.85
C ARG A 599 17.58 -31.23 -9.32
N LEU A 600 17.66 -29.94 -9.60
CA LEU A 600 17.69 -29.40 -10.97
C LEU A 600 18.95 -29.88 -11.71
N ARG A 601 20.12 -29.96 -11.04
CA ARG A 601 21.34 -30.49 -11.60
C ARG A 601 21.18 -31.97 -11.96
N HIS A 602 20.63 -32.78 -11.06
CA HIS A 602 20.35 -34.18 -11.34
C HIS A 602 19.43 -34.40 -12.53
N PHE A 603 18.40 -33.53 -12.67
CA PHE A 603 17.51 -33.58 -13.83
C PHE A 603 18.25 -33.27 -15.13
N MET A 604 19.02 -32.16 -15.16
CA MET A 604 19.78 -31.76 -16.36
C MET A 604 20.88 -32.79 -16.73
N ASP A 605 21.62 -33.26 -15.75
CA ASP A 605 22.65 -34.29 -15.99
C ASP A 605 22.05 -35.55 -16.63
N ARG A 606 20.89 -36.01 -16.15
CA ARG A 606 20.18 -37.14 -16.75
C ARG A 606 19.70 -36.87 -18.16
N LYS A 607 19.16 -35.68 -18.41
CA LYS A 607 18.73 -35.24 -19.75
C LYS A 607 19.89 -35.14 -20.73
N ILE A 608 21.01 -34.56 -20.30
CA ILE A 608 22.24 -34.47 -21.11
C ILE A 608 22.79 -35.85 -21.39
N ASN A 609 22.92 -36.70 -20.35
CA ASN A 609 23.43 -38.08 -20.53
C ASN A 609 22.54 -38.90 -21.44
N SER A 610 21.24 -38.84 -21.33
CA SER A 610 20.30 -39.55 -22.20
C SER A 610 20.28 -39.02 -23.64
N ALA A 611 20.30 -37.69 -23.84
CA ALA A 611 20.24 -37.08 -25.16
C ALA A 611 21.57 -37.25 -25.94
N PHE A 612 22.70 -37.17 -25.24
CA PHE A 612 24.05 -37.26 -25.84
C PHE A 612 24.77 -38.55 -25.52
N GLU A 613 24.06 -39.61 -25.08
CA GLU A 613 24.64 -40.93 -24.76
C GLU A 613 25.64 -41.42 -25.81
N PRO A 614 25.32 -41.43 -27.15
CA PRO A 614 26.28 -41.92 -28.13
C PRO A 614 27.56 -41.09 -28.26
N LEU A 615 27.43 -39.77 -27.96
CA LEU A 615 28.55 -38.83 -28.00
C LEU A 615 29.45 -39.00 -26.77
N LEU A 616 28.85 -39.18 -25.60
CA LEU A 616 29.57 -39.43 -24.35
C LEU A 616 30.22 -40.81 -24.34
N ALA A 617 29.53 -41.86 -24.82
CA ALA A 617 30.09 -43.18 -24.97
C ALA A 617 31.32 -43.21 -25.88
N MET A 618 31.32 -42.41 -26.96
CA MET A 618 32.48 -42.23 -27.82
C MET A 618 33.65 -41.50 -27.13
N ARG A 619 33.35 -40.51 -26.31
CA ARG A 619 34.36 -39.74 -25.54
C ARG A 619 35.06 -40.64 -24.50
N ASP A 620 34.30 -41.49 -23.85
CA ASP A 620 34.72 -42.26 -22.69
C ASP A 620 35.29 -43.65 -23.08
N ASP A 621 35.24 -44.03 -24.40
CA ASP A 621 35.80 -45.27 -24.90
C ASP A 621 37.35 -45.20 -24.94
N GLU A 622 38.01 -46.07 -24.16
CA GLU A 622 39.46 -46.16 -24.07
C GLU A 622 40.11 -46.73 -25.36
N LEU A 623 39.34 -47.43 -26.20
CA LEU A 623 39.84 -47.97 -27.47
C LEU A 623 40.04 -46.90 -28.52
N VAL A 624 39.34 -45.74 -28.36
CA VAL A 624 39.53 -44.59 -29.26
C VAL A 624 40.76 -43.81 -28.84
N ASN A 625 41.90 -44.00 -29.56
CA ASN A 625 43.20 -43.43 -29.23
C ASN A 625 43.73 -42.60 -30.39
N GLY A 626 44.88 -41.93 -30.20
CA GLY A 626 45.62 -41.18 -31.23
C GLY A 626 44.79 -40.11 -31.95
N MET A 627 44.87 -40.10 -33.28
CA MET A 627 44.13 -39.15 -34.13
C MET A 627 42.60 -39.33 -34.06
N ALA A 628 42.16 -40.57 -33.86
CA ALA A 628 40.72 -40.86 -33.69
C ALA A 628 40.16 -40.16 -32.42
N ARG A 629 40.92 -40.17 -31.32
CA ARG A 629 40.55 -39.50 -30.06
C ARG A 629 40.47 -37.98 -30.22
N GLY A 630 41.45 -37.40 -30.97
CA GLY A 630 41.43 -35.97 -31.28
C GLY A 630 40.17 -35.56 -32.08
N LEU A 631 39.81 -36.38 -33.08
CA LEU A 631 38.60 -36.13 -33.87
C LEU A 631 37.30 -36.37 -33.06
N ALA A 632 37.27 -37.40 -32.19
CA ALA A 632 36.17 -37.63 -31.27
C ALA A 632 35.96 -36.42 -30.33
N PHE A 633 37.05 -35.88 -29.75
CA PHE A 633 37.01 -34.71 -28.88
C PHE A 633 36.42 -33.48 -29.59
N ARG A 634 36.86 -33.20 -30.81
CA ARG A 634 36.29 -32.10 -31.63
C ARG A 634 34.84 -32.33 -31.97
N LEU A 635 34.41 -33.55 -32.15
CA LEU A 635 33.00 -33.88 -32.39
C LEU A 635 32.16 -33.66 -31.15
N VAL A 636 32.68 -33.95 -29.95
CA VAL A 636 32.04 -33.67 -28.66
C VAL A 636 31.87 -32.15 -28.44
N GLU A 637 32.97 -31.36 -28.63
CA GLU A 637 32.92 -29.88 -28.54
C GLU A 637 31.90 -29.28 -29.52
N SER A 638 31.73 -29.92 -30.66
CA SER A 638 30.79 -29.51 -31.69
C SER A 638 29.39 -30.12 -31.53
N LEU A 639 29.13 -30.82 -30.43
CA LEU A 639 27.86 -31.48 -30.11
C LEU A 639 27.37 -32.42 -31.21
N GLY A 640 28.30 -33.18 -31.79
CA GLY A 640 27.99 -34.27 -32.72
C GLY A 640 27.87 -33.89 -34.21
N VAL A 641 28.15 -32.64 -34.60
CA VAL A 641 28.05 -32.17 -36.00
C VAL A 641 29.17 -31.19 -36.33
N ILE A 642 30.04 -31.56 -37.29
CA ILE A 642 31.14 -30.69 -37.74
C ILE A 642 31.13 -30.60 -39.25
N PRO A 643 31.23 -29.38 -39.86
CA PRO A 643 31.48 -29.24 -41.29
C PRO A 643 32.83 -29.85 -41.67
N ARG A 644 32.86 -30.70 -42.71
CA ARG A 644 34.08 -31.41 -43.14
C ARG A 644 35.23 -30.48 -43.49
N SER A 645 34.93 -29.25 -43.92
CA SER A 645 35.95 -28.24 -44.23
C SER A 645 36.82 -27.88 -43.00
N VAL A 646 36.26 -27.99 -41.79
CA VAL A 646 36.97 -27.69 -40.52
C VAL A 646 37.93 -28.79 -40.14
N VAL A 647 37.56 -30.05 -40.40
CA VAL A 647 38.31 -31.24 -40.00
C VAL A 647 38.96 -32.00 -41.20
N ALA A 648 39.09 -31.34 -42.35
CA ALA A 648 39.53 -32.01 -43.59
C ALA A 648 40.92 -32.61 -43.50
N LYS A 649 41.84 -31.99 -42.73
CA LYS A 649 43.22 -32.52 -42.49
C LYS A 649 43.19 -33.75 -41.63
N ASP A 650 42.49 -33.63 -40.47
CA ASP A 650 42.37 -34.71 -39.48
C ASP A 650 41.74 -35.98 -40.08
N VAL A 651 40.71 -35.79 -40.94
CA VAL A 651 40.04 -36.89 -41.64
C VAL A 651 40.95 -37.53 -42.70
N LYS A 652 41.89 -36.78 -43.35
CA LYS A 652 42.87 -37.36 -44.29
C LYS A 652 43.93 -38.17 -43.61
N GLU A 653 44.40 -37.74 -42.47
CA GLU A 653 45.51 -38.35 -41.70
C GLU A 653 45.01 -39.53 -40.84
N LEU A 654 43.66 -39.68 -40.69
CA LEU A 654 43.04 -40.75 -39.93
C LEU A 654 43.21 -42.11 -40.69
N ASP A 655 43.75 -43.12 -40.02
CA ASP A 655 43.87 -44.46 -40.50
C ASP A 655 42.56 -45.22 -40.64
N GLN A 656 42.58 -46.41 -41.25
CA GLN A 656 41.36 -47.18 -41.49
C GLN A 656 40.75 -47.73 -40.20
N ASP A 657 41.60 -48.08 -39.24
CA ASP A 657 41.19 -48.64 -37.93
C ASP A 657 40.53 -47.59 -37.09
N GLY A 658 41.06 -46.41 -37.01
CA GLY A 658 40.48 -45.25 -36.34
C GLY A 658 39.12 -44.83 -36.95
N ARG A 659 39.00 -44.91 -38.31
CA ARG A 659 37.69 -44.70 -38.96
C ARG A 659 36.69 -45.79 -38.60
N GLY A 660 37.17 -47.03 -38.47
CA GLY A 660 36.35 -48.15 -38.06
C GLY A 660 35.82 -48.00 -36.66
N LEU A 661 36.66 -47.57 -35.72
CA LEU A 661 36.29 -47.31 -34.33
C LEU A 661 35.23 -46.19 -34.24
N LEU A 662 35.44 -45.06 -34.89
CA LEU A 662 34.47 -43.97 -34.89
C LEU A 662 33.12 -44.34 -35.55
N ARG A 663 33.14 -45.21 -36.60
CA ARG A 663 31.89 -45.73 -37.21
C ARG A 663 31.10 -46.61 -36.26
N LYS A 664 31.77 -47.39 -35.40
CA LYS A 664 31.10 -48.19 -34.36
C LYS A 664 30.27 -47.31 -33.42
N HIS A 665 30.73 -46.09 -33.11
CA HIS A 665 29.99 -45.09 -32.35
C HIS A 665 28.99 -44.27 -33.18
N GLY A 666 28.69 -44.74 -34.43
CA GLY A 666 27.67 -44.12 -35.30
C GLY A 666 28.12 -42.85 -35.99
N VAL A 667 29.43 -42.56 -36.02
CA VAL A 667 29.98 -41.39 -36.75
C VAL A 667 29.93 -41.67 -38.26
N ARG A 668 29.35 -40.79 -39.02
CA ARG A 668 29.27 -40.79 -40.49
C ARG A 668 30.23 -39.76 -41.08
N PHE A 669 31.09 -40.25 -42.00
CA PHE A 669 32.03 -39.43 -42.75
C PHE A 669 31.39 -39.02 -44.06
N GLY A 670 30.60 -37.95 -44.05
CA GLY A 670 29.92 -37.41 -45.21
C GLY A 670 30.82 -36.64 -46.13
N GLN A 671 30.32 -36.21 -47.30
CA GLN A 671 31.04 -35.38 -48.26
C GLN A 671 31.14 -33.94 -47.75
N TYR A 672 30.09 -33.46 -47.09
CA TYR A 672 29.99 -32.10 -46.59
C TYR A 672 30.18 -31.97 -45.08
N THR A 673 29.77 -33.02 -44.32
CA THR A 673 29.67 -32.95 -42.89
C THR A 673 30.13 -34.27 -42.24
N LEU A 674 30.84 -34.17 -41.13
CA LEU A 674 31.09 -35.26 -40.20
C LEU A 674 30.02 -35.17 -39.10
N PHE A 675 29.25 -36.23 -38.90
CA PHE A 675 28.16 -36.18 -37.94
C PHE A 675 27.84 -37.54 -37.34
N GLN A 676 27.23 -37.53 -36.16
CA GLN A 676 26.69 -38.72 -35.53
C GLN A 676 25.18 -38.74 -35.74
N GLN A 677 24.68 -39.84 -36.38
CA GLN A 677 23.30 -39.85 -36.89
C GLN A 677 22.23 -39.69 -35.79
N LEU A 678 22.44 -40.25 -34.60
CA LEU A 678 21.52 -40.15 -33.49
C LEU A 678 21.38 -38.71 -32.94
N MET A 679 22.41 -37.87 -33.16
CA MET A 679 22.40 -36.47 -32.77
C MET A 679 21.48 -35.59 -33.63
N LEU A 680 20.99 -36.07 -34.75
CA LEU A 680 20.05 -35.33 -35.60
C LEU A 680 18.58 -35.57 -35.22
N LYS A 681 18.31 -36.40 -34.18
CA LYS A 681 16.97 -36.56 -33.64
C LYS A 681 16.47 -35.28 -32.97
N PRO A 682 15.12 -35.07 -32.86
CA PRO A 682 14.56 -33.83 -32.32
C PRO A 682 15.01 -33.51 -30.89
N ALA A 683 15.03 -34.50 -29.97
CA ALA A 683 15.40 -34.23 -28.58
C ALA A 683 16.86 -33.79 -28.39
N PRO A 684 17.88 -34.49 -28.95
CA PRO A 684 19.27 -33.99 -28.94
C PRO A 684 19.43 -32.66 -29.65
N THR A 685 18.69 -32.39 -30.74
CA THR A 685 18.78 -31.14 -31.48
C THR A 685 18.27 -29.95 -30.66
N ARG A 686 17.13 -30.09 -29.98
CA ARG A 686 16.56 -29.06 -29.09
C ARG A 686 17.53 -28.73 -27.95
N LEU A 687 18.02 -29.75 -27.25
CA LEU A 687 18.98 -29.57 -26.15
C LEU A 687 20.32 -28.96 -26.63
N ARG A 688 20.81 -29.40 -27.78
CA ARG A 688 22.03 -28.88 -28.41
C ARG A 688 21.93 -27.41 -28.72
N LEU A 689 20.83 -26.94 -29.25
CA LEU A 689 20.60 -25.50 -29.52
C LEU A 689 20.62 -24.69 -28.25
N VAL A 690 19.97 -25.13 -27.17
CA VAL A 690 19.99 -24.46 -25.88
C VAL A 690 21.39 -24.39 -25.29
N LEU A 691 22.13 -25.51 -25.26
CA LEU A 691 23.49 -25.55 -24.72
C LEU A 691 24.47 -24.71 -25.54
N TRP A 692 24.35 -24.75 -26.87
CA TRP A 692 25.14 -23.91 -27.75
C TRP A 692 24.86 -22.44 -27.58
N SER A 693 23.57 -22.04 -27.48
CA SER A 693 23.16 -20.64 -27.30
C SER A 693 23.67 -20.09 -25.97
N LEU A 694 23.60 -20.87 -24.89
CA LEU A 694 24.20 -20.51 -23.59
C LEU A 694 25.71 -20.33 -23.68
N PHE A 695 26.42 -21.22 -24.40
CA PHE A 695 27.88 -21.17 -24.49
C PHE A 695 28.37 -19.97 -25.31
N GLU A 696 27.65 -19.59 -26.37
CA GLU A 696 27.93 -18.44 -27.21
C GLU A 696 27.41 -17.11 -26.64
N ASP A 697 26.74 -17.11 -25.45
CA ASP A 697 26.16 -15.95 -24.81
C ASP A 697 25.14 -15.20 -25.71
N LEU A 698 24.25 -15.94 -26.38
CA LEU A 698 23.21 -15.34 -27.21
C LEU A 698 22.10 -14.73 -26.32
N ASP A 699 21.66 -13.52 -26.63
CA ASP A 699 20.58 -12.84 -25.93
C ASP A 699 19.22 -13.55 -26.12
N GLU A 700 19.00 -14.08 -27.33
CA GLU A 700 17.78 -14.79 -27.73
C GLU A 700 18.15 -16.13 -28.37
N PHE A 701 17.60 -17.21 -27.85
CA PHE A 701 17.95 -18.55 -28.32
C PHE A 701 17.09 -18.90 -29.54
N PRO A 702 17.72 -19.36 -30.66
CA PRO A 702 16.97 -19.72 -31.83
C PRO A 702 16.17 -21.02 -31.59
N GLU A 703 14.94 -21.05 -32.07
CA GLU A 703 14.04 -22.18 -31.94
C GLU A 703 14.53 -23.37 -32.75
N ALA A 704 14.24 -24.57 -32.24
CA ALA A 704 14.52 -25.80 -32.96
C ALA A 704 13.58 -25.95 -34.17
N PRO A 705 14.06 -26.36 -35.34
CA PRO A 705 13.22 -26.62 -36.50
C PRO A 705 12.12 -27.66 -36.17
N PRO A 706 10.91 -27.51 -36.78
CA PRO A 706 9.86 -28.51 -36.62
C PRO A 706 10.33 -29.93 -36.99
N PRO A 707 10.01 -30.93 -36.16
CA PRO A 707 10.46 -32.30 -36.44
C PRO A 707 9.89 -32.86 -37.73
N GLY A 708 10.69 -33.62 -38.48
CA GLY A 708 10.25 -34.29 -39.70
C GLY A 708 10.50 -33.55 -41.01
N LEU A 709 10.78 -32.26 -40.99
CA LEU A 709 11.06 -31.52 -42.22
C LEU A 709 12.46 -31.86 -42.79
N VAL A 710 12.53 -32.12 -44.06
CA VAL A 710 13.78 -32.38 -44.80
C VAL A 710 14.46 -31.07 -45.16
N THR A 711 13.72 -30.10 -45.60
CA THR A 711 14.20 -28.77 -45.91
C THR A 711 13.39 -27.70 -45.19
N ILE A 712 14.06 -26.62 -44.77
CA ILE A 712 13.44 -25.45 -44.15
C ILE A 712 13.83 -24.18 -44.94
N PRO A 713 13.00 -23.14 -45.03
CA PRO A 713 13.39 -21.87 -45.63
C PRO A 713 14.53 -21.23 -44.83
N GLU A 714 15.28 -20.34 -45.49
CA GLU A 714 16.28 -19.55 -44.76
C GLU A 714 15.59 -18.63 -43.76
N THR A 715 16.00 -18.71 -42.49
CA THR A 715 15.52 -17.83 -41.41
C THR A 715 16.40 -16.58 -41.36
N LYS A 716 15.85 -15.44 -41.77
CA LYS A 716 16.56 -14.15 -41.76
C LYS A 716 16.92 -13.78 -40.30
N GLY A 717 18.19 -13.45 -40.08
CA GLY A 717 18.67 -13.03 -38.74
C GLY A 717 19.18 -14.17 -37.87
N SER A 718 19.23 -15.43 -38.34
CA SER A 718 19.78 -16.55 -37.56
C SER A 718 21.23 -16.30 -37.18
N PRO A 719 21.65 -16.61 -35.93
CA PRO A 719 23.02 -16.48 -35.46
C PRO A 719 23.99 -17.33 -36.32
N LYS A 720 25.22 -16.87 -36.48
CA LYS A 720 26.26 -17.66 -37.19
C LYS A 720 26.47 -18.98 -36.49
N GLY A 721 26.37 -20.08 -37.25
CA GLY A 721 26.50 -21.44 -36.72
C GLY A 721 25.19 -22.15 -36.37
N TYR A 722 24.04 -21.48 -36.47
CA TYR A 722 22.74 -22.04 -36.19
C TYR A 722 22.44 -23.32 -37.01
N TYR A 723 22.53 -23.27 -38.34
CA TYR A 723 22.16 -24.38 -39.21
C TYR A 723 22.90 -25.70 -38.88
N PRO A 724 24.25 -25.72 -38.73
CA PRO A 724 24.92 -26.94 -38.32
C PRO A 724 24.48 -27.45 -36.96
N ARG A 725 24.18 -26.53 -36.01
CA ARG A 725 23.69 -26.91 -34.69
C ARG A 725 22.23 -27.36 -34.70
N ALA A 726 21.43 -26.84 -35.63
CA ALA A 726 20.07 -27.32 -35.88
C ALA A 726 20.04 -28.66 -36.68
N GLY A 727 21.19 -29.14 -37.16
CA GLY A 727 21.28 -30.37 -37.99
C GLY A 727 20.99 -30.16 -39.47
N TYR A 728 21.11 -28.92 -39.97
CA TYR A 728 20.88 -28.52 -41.33
C TYR A 728 22.11 -27.84 -41.95
N ARG A 729 22.12 -27.76 -43.27
CA ARG A 729 23.10 -26.97 -44.00
C ARG A 729 22.36 -26.05 -44.98
N LEU A 730 22.72 -24.78 -44.93
CA LEU A 730 22.18 -23.76 -45.84
C LEU A 730 22.70 -24.01 -47.27
N ALA A 731 21.81 -24.06 -48.21
CA ALA A 731 22.05 -24.25 -49.62
C ALA A 731 21.06 -23.41 -50.45
N GLY A 732 21.50 -22.26 -50.99
CA GLY A 732 20.61 -21.27 -51.60
C GLY A 732 19.67 -20.66 -50.56
N ASP A 733 18.38 -20.53 -50.94
CA ASP A 733 17.31 -19.93 -50.12
C ASP A 733 16.73 -20.91 -49.07
N ARG A 734 17.22 -22.16 -49.05
CA ARG A 734 16.74 -23.22 -48.17
C ARG A 734 17.91 -23.90 -47.42
N ALA A 735 17.62 -24.43 -46.27
CA ALA A 735 18.53 -25.31 -45.55
C ALA A 735 18.02 -26.75 -45.62
N ILE A 736 18.92 -27.70 -45.99
CA ILE A 736 18.61 -29.11 -46.07
C ILE A 736 19.20 -29.87 -44.87
N ARG A 737 18.44 -30.86 -44.35
CA ARG A 737 18.89 -31.69 -43.22
C ARG A 737 20.13 -32.52 -43.63
N ILE A 738 21.12 -32.53 -42.74
CA ILE A 738 22.48 -33.06 -43.02
C ILE A 738 22.45 -34.52 -43.53
N ASP A 739 21.66 -35.40 -42.96
CA ASP A 739 21.56 -36.83 -43.39
C ASP A 739 20.97 -36.97 -44.81
N MET A 740 20.01 -36.08 -45.16
CA MET A 740 19.44 -36.06 -46.52
C MET A 740 20.37 -35.43 -47.56
N LEU A 741 21.14 -34.38 -47.11
CA LEU A 741 22.17 -33.78 -47.94
C LEU A 741 23.26 -34.84 -48.31
N GLU A 742 23.71 -35.63 -47.35
CA GLU A 742 24.73 -36.66 -47.63
C GLU A 742 24.21 -37.77 -48.52
N ARG A 743 22.92 -38.17 -48.40
CA ARG A 743 22.27 -39.09 -49.34
C ARG A 743 22.19 -38.50 -50.75
N LEU A 744 21.82 -37.20 -50.86
CA LEU A 744 21.83 -36.49 -52.15
C LEU A 744 23.25 -36.46 -52.73
N ALA A 745 24.27 -36.22 -51.92
CA ALA A 745 25.66 -36.22 -52.32
C ALA A 745 26.11 -37.62 -52.85
N ASP A 746 25.62 -38.69 -52.25
CA ASP A 746 25.95 -40.04 -52.74
C ASP A 746 25.24 -40.34 -54.10
N LEU A 747 24.00 -39.87 -54.30
CA LEU A 747 23.32 -39.97 -55.61
C LEU A 747 24.01 -39.12 -56.67
N THR A 748 24.48 -37.94 -56.37
CA THR A 748 25.21 -37.07 -57.28
C THR A 748 26.58 -37.68 -57.70
N ARG A 749 27.24 -38.49 -56.85
CA ARG A 749 28.47 -39.18 -57.19
C ARG A 749 28.33 -40.23 -58.27
N THR A 750 27.16 -40.85 -58.41
CA THR A 750 26.87 -41.84 -59.44
C THR A 750 26.64 -41.22 -60.82
N GLN A 751 26.45 -39.84 -60.85
CA GLN A 751 26.19 -39.09 -62.03
C GLN A 751 27.49 -38.53 -62.69
N ASN A 752 27.42 -38.22 -63.99
CA ASN A 752 28.57 -37.59 -64.65
C ASN A 752 28.60 -36.09 -64.41
N VAL A 753 29.19 -35.72 -63.28
CA VAL A 753 29.17 -34.35 -62.72
C VAL A 753 30.00 -33.37 -63.57
N LYS A 754 30.91 -33.89 -64.48
CA LYS A 754 31.73 -33.01 -65.33
C LYS A 754 31.02 -32.62 -66.63
N ASP A 755 30.28 -33.55 -67.25
CA ASP A 755 29.57 -33.27 -68.48
C ASP A 755 28.18 -32.67 -68.24
N GLY A 756 27.66 -32.81 -67.04
CA GLY A 756 26.39 -32.34 -66.60
C GLY A 756 25.35 -33.48 -66.41
N PHE A 757 24.41 -33.32 -65.48
CA PHE A 757 23.37 -34.29 -65.24
C PHE A 757 22.05 -33.57 -65.00
N GLU A 758 20.91 -34.22 -65.24
CA GLU A 758 19.55 -33.77 -64.88
C GLU A 758 19.15 -34.31 -63.48
N ALA A 759 18.24 -33.56 -62.76
CA ALA A 759 17.65 -34.06 -61.53
C ALA A 759 16.73 -35.27 -61.85
N ASN A 760 17.00 -36.40 -61.20
CA ASN A 760 16.09 -37.54 -61.30
C ASN A 760 15.01 -37.45 -60.18
N SER A 761 13.93 -38.24 -60.32
CA SER A 761 12.82 -38.32 -59.41
C SER A 761 13.27 -38.61 -57.96
N ASP A 762 14.32 -39.42 -57.78
CA ASP A 762 14.84 -39.82 -56.49
C ASP A 762 15.51 -38.63 -55.75
N MET A 763 16.23 -37.74 -56.48
CA MET A 763 16.88 -36.55 -55.93
C MET A 763 15.84 -35.54 -55.46
N LEU A 764 14.76 -35.32 -56.22
CA LEU A 764 13.66 -34.44 -55.84
C LEU A 764 12.90 -35.01 -54.64
N SER A 765 12.64 -36.32 -54.63
CA SER A 765 11.96 -37.01 -53.52
C SER A 765 12.73 -36.90 -52.19
N ILE A 766 14.07 -37.15 -52.25
CA ILE A 766 14.93 -37.05 -51.08
C ILE A 766 15.01 -35.62 -50.55
N SER A 767 15.06 -34.62 -51.41
CA SER A 767 15.09 -33.20 -51.00
C SER A 767 13.72 -32.66 -50.59
N GLY A 768 12.63 -33.25 -51.08
CA GLY A 768 11.27 -32.81 -50.86
C GLY A 768 10.99 -31.39 -51.42
N THR A 769 11.62 -31.04 -52.55
CA THR A 769 11.60 -29.71 -53.15
C THR A 769 11.05 -29.78 -54.60
N THR A 770 10.52 -28.67 -55.08
CA THR A 770 10.19 -28.49 -56.49
C THR A 770 11.47 -28.39 -57.31
N LEU A 771 11.40 -28.58 -58.63
CA LEU A 771 12.59 -28.55 -59.52
C LEU A 771 13.31 -27.17 -59.44
N ASP A 772 12.55 -26.07 -59.37
CA ASP A 772 13.13 -24.72 -59.22
C ASP A 772 13.80 -24.51 -57.83
N GLN A 773 13.19 -24.98 -56.74
CA GLN A 773 13.80 -24.97 -55.45
C GLN A 773 15.04 -25.83 -55.37
N PHE A 774 15.01 -27.00 -56.05
CA PHE A 774 16.17 -27.89 -56.15
C PHE A 774 17.33 -27.26 -56.95
N SER A 775 17.02 -26.55 -58.02
CA SER A 775 18.01 -25.81 -58.80
C SER A 775 18.73 -24.76 -57.96
N ASN A 776 17.99 -23.93 -57.24
CA ASN A 776 18.55 -22.95 -56.32
C ASN A 776 19.42 -23.58 -55.22
N MET A 777 18.98 -24.69 -54.65
CA MET A 777 19.70 -25.45 -53.65
C MET A 777 21.02 -26.04 -54.22
N MET A 778 21.03 -26.57 -55.42
CA MET A 778 22.25 -27.10 -56.10
C MET A 778 23.23 -25.99 -56.42
N GLU A 779 22.75 -24.82 -56.82
CA GLU A 779 23.59 -23.65 -57.00
C GLU A 779 24.27 -23.22 -55.68
N GLY A 780 23.49 -23.21 -54.59
CA GLY A 780 24.01 -22.98 -53.22
C GLY A 780 25.04 -24.02 -52.75
N LEU A 781 24.97 -25.25 -53.24
CA LEU A 781 25.97 -26.28 -52.98
C LEU A 781 27.22 -26.15 -53.84
N GLY A 782 27.22 -25.29 -54.87
CA GLY A 782 28.37 -24.96 -55.72
C GLY A 782 28.36 -25.58 -57.09
N PHE A 783 27.20 -26.06 -57.60
CA PHE A 783 27.01 -26.46 -58.97
C PHE A 783 26.67 -25.24 -59.83
N SER A 784 27.06 -25.27 -61.10
CA SER A 784 26.56 -24.37 -62.13
C SER A 784 25.24 -24.95 -62.67
N VAL A 785 24.23 -24.14 -62.83
CA VAL A 785 22.91 -24.54 -63.24
C VAL A 785 22.55 -23.86 -64.54
N GLU A 786 22.26 -24.66 -65.60
CA GLU A 786 21.78 -24.17 -66.88
C GLU A 786 20.33 -24.56 -67.04
N LYS A 787 19.44 -23.57 -67.26
CA LYS A 787 18.03 -23.79 -67.59
C LYS A 787 17.83 -23.99 -69.04
N SER A 788 17.14 -25.07 -69.48
CA SER A 788 16.83 -25.42 -70.85
C SER A 788 15.37 -25.85 -70.94
N GLU A 789 14.80 -25.78 -72.12
CA GLU A 789 13.44 -26.19 -72.41
C GLU A 789 13.44 -27.23 -73.50
N ARG A 790 12.68 -28.31 -73.38
CA ARG A 790 12.47 -29.36 -74.39
C ARG A 790 10.97 -29.70 -74.52
N GLU A 791 10.61 -30.19 -75.70
CA GLU A 791 9.26 -30.72 -75.83
C GLU A 791 9.09 -31.98 -75.01
N LYS A 792 7.98 -32.11 -74.32
CA LYS A 792 7.65 -33.22 -73.45
C LYS A 792 7.45 -34.49 -74.29
N ILE A 793 8.40 -35.44 -74.21
CA ILE A 793 8.27 -36.73 -74.84
C ILE A 793 7.11 -37.52 -74.23
N LYS A 794 6.03 -37.73 -74.98
CA LYS A 794 4.90 -38.58 -74.55
C LYS A 794 5.44 -39.99 -74.42
N PRO A 795 5.25 -40.70 -73.28
CA PRO A 795 5.55 -42.15 -73.20
C PRO A 795 4.66 -42.88 -74.15
N GLU A 796 5.21 -43.80 -74.97
CA GLU A 796 4.49 -44.72 -75.81
C GLU A 796 3.51 -45.54 -74.96
N PRO A 797 2.24 -45.66 -75.39
CA PRO A 797 1.26 -46.45 -74.69
C PRO A 797 1.53 -47.96 -74.88
N GLN A 798 1.84 -48.66 -73.84
CA GLN A 798 1.75 -50.12 -73.79
C GLN A 798 0.28 -50.47 -73.63
N ASP A 799 -0.26 -51.10 -74.68
CA ASP A 799 -1.51 -51.89 -74.86
C ASP A 799 -2.86 -51.25 -74.42
N GLY A 800 -3.63 -50.95 -75.53
CA GLY A 800 -5.00 -51.34 -75.74
C GLY A 800 -6.11 -50.82 -74.83
N ASN A 801 -6.56 -49.55 -75.03
CA ASN A 801 -8.01 -49.29 -75.16
C ASN A 801 -8.24 -47.87 -75.67
N GLU A 802 -8.86 -47.78 -76.83
CA GLU A 802 -9.35 -46.51 -77.43
C GLU A 802 -10.45 -45.88 -76.59
N VAL A 803 -10.24 -44.66 -76.14
CA VAL A 803 -11.35 -43.72 -75.94
C VAL A 803 -10.93 -42.37 -76.52
N LYS A 804 -11.58 -42.03 -77.65
CA LYS A 804 -11.49 -40.69 -78.20
C LYS A 804 -12.13 -39.66 -77.37
N SER A 805 -11.38 -38.63 -77.09
CA SER A 805 -11.87 -37.27 -76.82
C SER A 805 -10.85 -36.28 -77.32
N ALA A 806 -11.21 -35.52 -78.31
CA ALA A 806 -10.48 -34.40 -78.85
C ALA A 806 -10.56 -33.23 -77.89
N GLU A 807 -9.45 -32.74 -77.54
CA GLU A 807 -9.24 -31.33 -77.09
C GLU A 807 -7.77 -30.93 -77.29
N ALA A 808 -7.62 -29.84 -77.95
CA ALA A 808 -6.55 -29.00 -78.42
C ALA A 808 -5.09 -29.37 -77.94
N ASP A 809 -4.18 -29.54 -78.86
CA ASP A 809 -2.72 -29.56 -78.79
C ASP A 809 -2.25 -28.14 -78.33
N GLU A 810 -1.95 -27.97 -77.07
CA GLU A 810 -0.97 -26.98 -76.62
C GLU A 810 0.37 -27.71 -76.45
N ASP A 811 1.40 -27.27 -77.12
CA ASP A 811 2.76 -27.75 -77.02
C ASP A 811 3.27 -27.43 -75.58
N ILE A 812 3.19 -28.44 -74.70
CA ILE A 812 3.65 -28.31 -73.34
C ILE A 812 5.17 -28.44 -73.34
N MET A 813 5.87 -27.31 -73.31
CA MET A 813 7.32 -27.23 -73.09
C MET A 813 7.64 -27.61 -71.65
N GLU A 814 8.53 -28.60 -71.46
CA GLU A 814 9.03 -29.01 -70.15
C GLU A 814 10.35 -28.32 -69.87
N THR A 815 10.41 -27.56 -68.76
CA THR A 815 11.63 -26.94 -68.29
C THR A 815 12.48 -27.97 -67.55
N PHE A 816 13.76 -28.08 -67.92
CA PHE A 816 14.72 -28.95 -67.24
C PHE A 816 15.97 -28.15 -66.90
N TYR A 817 16.75 -28.62 -65.89
CA TYR A 817 18.00 -28.02 -65.46
C TYR A 817 19.17 -28.99 -65.62
N ILE A 818 20.31 -28.50 -66.12
CA ILE A 818 21.56 -29.27 -66.19
C ILE A 818 22.53 -28.78 -65.13
N PHE A 819 22.91 -29.66 -64.28
CA PHE A 819 23.82 -29.42 -63.15
C PHE A 819 25.24 -29.83 -63.48
N ARG A 820 26.23 -28.89 -63.40
CA ARG A 820 27.65 -29.16 -63.64
C ARG A 820 28.51 -28.70 -62.44
N TRP A 821 29.46 -29.48 -62.02
CA TRP A 821 30.40 -29.13 -61.02
C TRP A 821 31.52 -28.25 -61.61
N VAL A 822 31.62 -26.97 -61.15
CA VAL A 822 32.69 -26.05 -61.49
C VAL A 822 33.64 -25.89 -60.32
N PRO A 823 34.90 -26.33 -60.42
CA PRO A 823 35.87 -26.14 -59.34
C PRO A 823 36.12 -24.68 -59.11
N LYS A 824 35.88 -24.16 -57.86
CA LYS A 824 36.22 -22.79 -57.51
C LYS A 824 37.73 -22.59 -57.68
N VAL A 825 38.16 -21.84 -58.75
CA VAL A 825 39.49 -21.33 -58.88
C VAL A 825 39.79 -20.38 -57.70
N ARG A 826 40.80 -20.74 -56.87
CA ARG A 826 41.26 -19.82 -55.84
C ARG A 826 41.78 -18.55 -56.50
N PRO A 827 41.34 -17.31 -56.13
CA PRO A 827 41.92 -16.10 -56.65
C PRO A 827 43.38 -16.00 -56.18
N MET A 828 44.29 -15.90 -57.14
CA MET A 828 45.72 -15.68 -56.89
C MET A 828 45.86 -14.38 -56.12
N ARG A 829 46.55 -14.47 -55.00
CA ARG A 829 46.94 -13.34 -54.15
C ARG A 829 47.80 -12.40 -54.96
N LYS A 830 47.29 -11.21 -55.34
CA LYS A 830 48.13 -10.18 -55.98
C LYS A 830 49.10 -9.66 -54.94
N GLU A 831 50.37 -9.88 -55.24
CA GLU A 831 51.52 -9.26 -54.57
C GLU A 831 51.44 -7.73 -54.79
N HIS A 832 51.27 -7.00 -53.75
CA HIS A 832 51.54 -5.55 -53.79
C HIS A 832 52.96 -5.27 -53.40
N SER A 833 53.66 -4.75 -54.41
CA SER A 833 55.03 -4.24 -54.39
C SER A 833 55.20 -3.17 -53.31
N GLN A 834 56.31 -3.27 -52.67
CA GLN A 834 56.96 -2.34 -51.75
C GLN A 834 57.03 -0.90 -52.30
N LYS A 835 56.69 0.08 -51.44
CA LYS A 835 57.39 1.35 -51.47
C LYS A 835 57.82 1.73 -50.08
N GLU A 836 59.09 1.79 -49.87
CA GLU A 836 59.83 2.36 -48.75
C GLU A 836 59.43 3.84 -48.48
N HIS A 837 59.34 4.24 -47.21
CA HIS A 837 60.14 5.39 -46.73
C HIS A 837 60.16 5.49 -45.19
N ASN A 838 61.36 5.29 -44.71
CA ASN A 838 62.12 6.01 -43.62
C ASN A 838 61.52 6.18 -42.22
N LYS A 839 62.39 5.57 -41.40
CA LYS A 839 62.56 5.74 -39.93
C LYS A 839 62.96 7.21 -39.56
N PRO A 840 62.92 7.57 -38.24
CA PRO A 840 63.94 7.08 -37.33
C PRO A 840 63.51 6.68 -35.88
N LYS A 841 64.37 5.89 -35.36
CA LYS A 841 64.58 5.33 -34.02
C LYS A 841 64.64 6.38 -32.89
N LYS A 842 64.24 5.96 -31.68
CA LYS A 842 65.12 5.90 -30.47
C LYS A 842 64.33 5.17 -29.34
N ASN A 843 64.78 4.04 -28.99
CA ASN A 843 65.67 3.57 -27.89
C ASN A 843 65.10 3.75 -26.43
N LYS A 844 64.97 2.54 -25.82
CA LYS A 844 65.52 2.08 -24.51
C LYS A 844 64.84 2.68 -23.25
N LYS A 845 64.51 1.89 -22.31
CA LYS A 845 64.98 0.79 -21.46
C LYS A 845 64.03 0.59 -20.30
N SER A 846 63.62 -0.61 -19.98
CA SER A 846 63.71 -1.42 -18.74
C SER A 846 63.62 -0.60 -17.44
N GLU A 847 62.70 -1.06 -16.60
CA GLU A 847 62.91 -1.75 -15.31
C GLU A 847 61.74 -1.48 -14.31
N ASN A 848 61.22 -2.57 -13.86
CA ASN A 848 60.80 -2.91 -12.50
C ASN A 848 60.53 -1.76 -11.49
N THR A 849 59.36 -1.73 -10.87
CA THR A 849 59.13 -2.17 -9.49
C THR A 849 57.83 -1.55 -8.89
N LYS A 850 57.04 -2.43 -8.33
CA LYS A 850 56.27 -2.37 -7.06
C LYS A 850 55.54 -1.11 -6.59
N PHE A 851 54.28 -1.36 -6.27
CA PHE A 851 53.44 -0.87 -5.13
C PHE A 851 53.13 0.63 -5.01
N LYS A 852 51.89 1.01 -5.08
CA LYS A 852 51.00 1.39 -3.95
C LYS A 852 49.67 2.00 -4.43
N LYS A 853 48.64 1.68 -3.66
CA LYS A 853 47.31 2.28 -3.65
C LYS A 853 47.31 3.81 -3.64
N GLN A 854 46.41 4.45 -4.37
CA GLN A 854 45.47 5.40 -3.79
C GLN A 854 44.47 5.93 -4.84
N SER A 855 43.28 6.12 -4.39
CA SER A 855 42.08 6.68 -5.00
C SER A 855 42.30 8.07 -5.62
N ALA A 856 41.71 8.31 -6.79
CA ALA A 856 41.25 9.66 -7.16
C ALA A 856 40.16 9.57 -8.25
N SER A 857 39.08 10.23 -7.96
CA SER A 857 37.90 10.50 -8.74
C SER A 857 38.16 11.03 -10.15
N SER A 858 37.52 10.47 -11.15
CA SER A 858 37.44 11.03 -12.49
C SER A 858 36.20 11.93 -12.60
N VAL A 859 36.44 13.20 -12.81
CA VAL A 859 35.44 14.22 -13.16
C VAL A 859 34.87 13.93 -14.55
N LYS A 860 33.55 13.69 -14.63
CA LYS A 860 32.83 13.65 -15.91
C LYS A 860 32.54 15.08 -16.37
N LYS A 861 32.94 15.40 -17.59
CA LYS A 861 32.57 16.61 -18.32
C LYS A 861 31.08 16.57 -18.65
N ASP A 862 30.37 17.62 -18.28
CA ASP A 862 28.95 17.83 -18.57
C ASP A 862 28.73 18.07 -20.08
N LYS A 863 27.66 17.46 -20.62
CA LYS A 863 27.13 17.72 -21.96
C LYS A 863 26.31 19.01 -21.94
N PRO A 864 26.27 19.80 -23.03
CA PRO A 864 25.45 21.02 -23.08
C PRO A 864 23.94 20.70 -23.03
N LEU A 865 23.23 21.53 -22.31
CA LEU A 865 21.78 21.44 -22.04
C LEU A 865 20.97 21.78 -23.30
N ASP A 866 19.90 20.99 -23.48
CA ASP A 866 18.89 21.16 -24.54
C ASP A 866 17.99 22.39 -24.25
N PRO A 867 17.82 23.32 -25.22
CA PRO A 867 17.05 24.56 -25.04
C PRO A 867 15.55 24.36 -24.78
N ASP A 868 14.98 23.19 -25.04
CA ASP A 868 13.52 22.91 -24.90
C ASP A 868 13.12 22.23 -23.56
N ASN A 869 14.00 22.22 -22.57
CA ASN A 869 13.69 21.65 -21.26
C ASN A 869 12.89 22.66 -20.39
N PRO A 870 11.66 22.37 -19.97
CA PRO A 870 10.80 23.27 -19.18
C PRO A 870 11.34 23.65 -17.80
N PHE A 871 12.44 23.01 -17.34
CA PHE A 871 13.11 23.32 -16.06
C PHE A 871 14.38 24.20 -16.17
N ALA A 872 14.73 24.68 -17.36
CA ALA A 872 15.91 25.53 -17.56
C ALA A 872 15.82 26.89 -16.82
N ALA A 873 14.60 27.40 -16.59
CA ALA A 873 14.34 28.64 -15.85
C ALA A 873 14.66 28.56 -14.33
N LEU A 874 14.62 27.38 -13.73
CA LEU A 874 14.87 27.17 -12.29
C LEU A 874 16.37 27.08 -11.95
N LEU A 875 17.23 26.77 -12.91
CA LEU A 875 18.67 26.72 -12.72
C LEU A 875 19.36 28.09 -12.81
N ALA A 876 18.74 29.07 -13.47
CA ALA A 876 19.23 30.45 -13.56
C ALA A 876 19.08 31.23 -12.23
N LEU A 877 18.24 30.76 -11.30
CA LEU A 877 18.00 31.38 -9.99
C LEU A 877 18.97 30.90 -8.88
N LYS A 878 19.80 29.89 -9.16
CA LYS A 878 20.75 29.32 -8.18
C LYS A 878 22.13 29.96 -8.18
N GLY A 879 22.34 30.95 -9.02
CA GLY A 879 23.62 31.65 -9.19
C GLY A 879 23.72 33.06 -8.58
N LYS A 880 22.73 33.48 -7.76
CA LYS A 880 22.75 34.75 -7.03
C LYS A 880 22.27 34.55 -5.61
N SER A 881 23.09 34.02 -4.74
CA SER A 881 23.13 34.33 -3.30
C SER A 881 24.51 33.88 -2.77
#